data_58891b8db533b5eca651ea4222e87c3f
#
_entry.id   58891b8db533b5eca651ea4222e87c3f
#
_cell.length_a   1.000
_cell.length_b   1.000
_cell.length_c   1.000
_cell.angle_alpha   90.00
_cell.angle_beta   90.00
_cell.angle_gamma   90.00
#
_symmetry.space_group_name_H-M   'P 1'
#
loop_
_entity.id
_entity.type
_entity.pdbx_description
1 polymer ?
#
loop_
_entity_poly.entity_id
_entity_poly.type
_entity_poly.pdbx_seq_one_letter_code
_entity_poly.pdbx_strand_id
1 'polypeptide(L)'
;MSHVIRPTLLIAMALMLIIGCTGQKEYKSGIGLMQKQQYEQARTYLEKAVIANPDNEKYTEALGNVKDKLVRQYIAEGQDILATASPMNEQTLHNAETRLAKAEALDPSHHMIKRFSTRIASERNDLLTQLEDLYQQAYQNMRARKWEDAFDILSKIQSRYSSYKNTDELLTEIKVKGSQAYYKQALMTFQSRKFDGAIKLLWQVLKLEPAYTPARKLLQRAENAELKQQYLKKARSSVRSRDWDTALGLYEQALTLDPDDHQLRVQMTKLRQNVKDLYERTIQTELRSGLLLKALEDYKKAEKFFHGDTVLYLELMRRIKTTADSLKKKGKMGAAWFWYDQAVKMNVNDYESDFAMQELEEQILARVQKSLAIFDFKSPQTIAGAGIRISGELISYLSQQLTPDVRILERENLKTLVDEMALSQSGMVSEETTKKVGQLFGVDMAVMGSVSLFNVDSSVTRTHQSAAYSKQVMVPNPNYDPAWRQKMGKPTNAMGAIVYGMSAAMLQPDRPMIPEMRTFYAPYTVEHHRKNVNIAISYRIVDIETGLYMKTKTIKETKRYKDSTHPGVPQANLWADPLNIPGNGEILQMHTEKVLKKLGPDIVSSLQHLEKKYFKEGENYQRRRQTLLAVEKFVDAIFDERLKDSKTQVTTDARNMLQQLFLNYRFR
;
A
#
# COMPACT_ATOMS: atom_id res chain seq x y z
N MET A 1 -11.20 92.46 -81.11
CA MET A 1 -11.88 91.26 -81.60
C MET A 1 -11.45 90.04 -80.80
N SER A 2 -12.41 89.31 -80.43
CA SER A 2 -12.38 87.91 -79.93
C SER A 2 -11.87 87.65 -78.50
N HIS A 3 -12.78 87.50 -77.64
CA HIS A 3 -13.10 86.46 -76.64
C HIS A 3 -11.97 85.73 -75.96
N VAL A 4 -11.78 85.96 -74.66
CA VAL A 4 -11.27 84.99 -73.69
C VAL A 4 -12.34 84.83 -72.61
N ILE A 5 -13.07 83.76 -72.63
CA ILE A 5 -14.02 83.34 -71.59
C ILE A 5 -13.27 82.58 -70.46
N ARG A 6 -13.56 82.97 -69.29
CA ARG A 6 -12.93 82.61 -67.99
C ARG A 6 -12.94 81.14 -67.63
N PRO A 7 -11.82 80.56 -67.11
CA PRO A 7 -11.80 79.25 -66.41
C PRO A 7 -11.94 79.36 -64.86
N THR A 8 -12.45 80.46 -64.32
CA THR A 8 -12.53 80.68 -62.86
C THR A 8 -13.74 80.03 -62.16
N LEU A 9 -14.76 79.59 -62.93
CA LEU A 9 -15.97 78.98 -62.31
C LEU A 9 -15.83 77.44 -62.03
N LEU A 10 -14.96 76.71 -62.75
CA LEU A 10 -14.75 75.30 -62.57
C LEU A 10 -13.79 74.96 -61.42
N ILE A 11 -12.85 75.87 -61.08
CA ILE A 11 -11.94 75.72 -59.96
C ILE A 11 -12.67 75.99 -58.63
N ALA A 12 -13.64 76.88 -58.57
CA ALA A 12 -14.44 77.13 -57.37
C ALA A 12 -15.38 75.96 -57.05
N MET A 13 -15.93 75.26 -58.08
CA MET A 13 -16.78 74.06 -57.86
C MET A 13 -15.99 72.80 -57.52
N ALA A 14 -14.73 72.66 -57.97
CA ALA A 14 -13.84 71.60 -57.60
C ALA A 14 -13.28 71.77 -56.16
N LEU A 15 -13.04 73.04 -55.70
CA LEU A 15 -12.64 73.29 -54.32
C LEU A 15 -13.79 73.08 -53.32
N MET A 16 -15.04 73.28 -53.68
CA MET A 16 -16.21 72.99 -52.81
C MET A 16 -16.48 71.49 -52.67
N LEU A 17 -16.11 70.66 -53.62
CA LEU A 17 -16.24 69.18 -53.52
C LEU A 17 -15.10 68.51 -52.72
N ILE A 18 -13.93 69.18 -52.60
CA ILE A 18 -12.81 68.66 -51.80
C ILE A 18 -13.00 68.94 -50.30
N ILE A 19 -13.72 70.09 -49.99
CA ILE A 19 -14.01 70.44 -48.59
C ILE A 19 -15.08 69.51 -47.96
N GLY A 20 -15.95 68.89 -48.77
CA GLY A 20 -17.00 67.98 -48.25
C GLY A 20 -16.55 66.58 -47.87
N CYS A 21 -15.33 66.12 -48.22
CA CYS A 21 -14.82 64.76 -47.94
C CYS A 21 -13.72 64.71 -46.88
N THR A 22 -13.30 65.90 -46.38
CA THR A 22 -12.26 65.90 -45.31
C THR A 22 -12.87 65.43 -43.97
N GLY A 23 -12.27 64.45 -43.37
CA GLY A 23 -12.69 63.86 -42.09
C GLY A 23 -13.72 62.69 -42.15
N GLN A 24 -14.22 62.35 -43.39
CA GLN A 24 -15.24 61.24 -43.47
C GLN A 24 -14.73 59.85 -43.10
N LYS A 25 -13.46 59.58 -43.37
CA LYS A 25 -12.81 58.30 -42.99
C LYS A 25 -12.69 58.19 -41.46
N GLU A 26 -12.25 59.30 -40.87
CA GLU A 26 -12.12 59.44 -39.41
C GLU A 26 -13.47 59.30 -38.71
N TYR A 27 -14.48 59.98 -39.26
CA TYR A 27 -15.86 59.89 -38.77
C TYR A 27 -16.40 58.44 -38.80
N LYS A 28 -16.30 57.79 -39.98
CA LYS A 28 -16.74 56.35 -40.08
C LYS A 28 -16.01 55.44 -39.11
N SER A 29 -14.71 55.65 -38.97
CA SER A 29 -13.90 54.90 -38.00
C SER A 29 -14.35 55.15 -36.56
N GLY A 30 -14.61 56.45 -36.23
CA GLY A 30 -15.11 56.83 -34.91
C GLY A 30 -16.47 56.19 -34.57
N ILE A 31 -17.43 56.25 -35.53
CA ILE A 31 -18.75 55.61 -35.37
C ILE A 31 -18.65 54.14 -35.23
N GLY A 32 -17.80 53.46 -36.00
CA GLY A 32 -17.56 52.01 -35.88
C GLY A 32 -16.98 51.60 -34.52
N LEU A 33 -16.11 52.46 -33.94
CA LEU A 33 -15.57 52.27 -32.60
C LEU A 33 -16.62 52.57 -31.53
N MET A 34 -17.49 53.54 -31.70
CA MET A 34 -18.64 53.83 -30.83
C MET A 34 -19.55 52.57 -30.71
N GLN A 35 -19.87 51.95 -31.86
CA GLN A 35 -20.69 50.71 -31.88
C GLN A 35 -20.04 49.54 -31.11
N LYS A 36 -18.71 49.50 -31.10
CA LYS A 36 -17.91 48.51 -30.33
C LYS A 36 -17.68 48.92 -28.88
N GLN A 37 -18.30 50.03 -28.42
CA GLN A 37 -18.15 50.62 -27.08
C GLN A 37 -16.71 51.06 -26.75
N GLN A 38 -15.85 51.24 -27.75
CA GLN A 38 -14.47 51.72 -27.61
C GLN A 38 -14.43 53.24 -27.64
N TYR A 39 -15.07 53.86 -26.66
CA TYR A 39 -15.38 55.30 -26.68
C TYR A 39 -14.15 56.21 -26.68
N GLU A 40 -13.06 55.85 -25.96
CA GLU A 40 -11.83 56.68 -25.98
C GLU A 40 -11.19 56.73 -27.35
N GLN A 41 -11.11 55.58 -28.03
CA GLN A 41 -10.58 55.53 -29.39
C GLN A 41 -11.53 56.23 -30.36
N ALA A 42 -12.85 56.02 -30.19
CA ALA A 42 -13.87 56.71 -30.99
C ALA A 42 -13.76 58.27 -30.91
N ARG A 43 -13.55 58.76 -29.66
CA ARG A 43 -13.34 60.20 -29.43
C ARG A 43 -12.15 60.72 -30.26
N THR A 44 -11.00 60.08 -30.19
CA THR A 44 -9.78 60.46 -30.88
C THR A 44 -9.98 60.55 -32.40
N TYR A 45 -10.76 59.64 -33.00
CA TYR A 45 -11.07 59.62 -34.39
C TYR A 45 -12.11 60.73 -34.74
N LEU A 46 -13.12 60.92 -33.88
CA LEU A 46 -14.14 61.96 -34.09
C LEU A 46 -13.60 63.40 -33.89
N GLU A 47 -12.67 63.61 -32.95
CA GLU A 47 -11.92 64.87 -32.80
C GLU A 47 -11.15 65.21 -34.08
N LYS A 48 -10.46 64.26 -34.69
CA LYS A 48 -9.80 64.42 -35.98
C LYS A 48 -10.79 64.77 -37.09
N ALA A 49 -11.97 64.16 -37.10
CA ALA A 49 -13.01 64.42 -38.07
C ALA A 49 -13.57 65.88 -37.93
N VAL A 50 -13.80 66.32 -36.68
CA VAL A 50 -14.23 67.69 -36.38
C VAL A 50 -13.14 68.69 -36.71
N ILE A 51 -11.85 68.41 -36.41
CA ILE A 51 -10.74 69.32 -36.81
C ILE A 51 -10.66 69.48 -38.35
N ALA A 52 -10.89 68.36 -39.09
CA ALA A 52 -10.86 68.35 -40.54
C ALA A 52 -12.02 69.09 -41.17
N ASN A 53 -13.19 69.19 -40.54
CA ASN A 53 -14.36 69.93 -40.97
C ASN A 53 -15.21 70.40 -39.76
N PRO A 54 -14.89 71.55 -39.17
CA PRO A 54 -15.54 72.06 -37.96
C PRO A 54 -17.04 72.42 -38.13
N ASP A 55 -17.45 72.75 -39.32
CA ASP A 55 -18.84 73.21 -39.63
C ASP A 55 -19.78 72.04 -39.94
N ASN A 56 -19.27 70.78 -39.86
CA ASN A 56 -20.11 69.66 -40.12
C ASN A 56 -20.83 69.19 -38.84
N GLU A 57 -22.12 69.56 -38.78
CA GLU A 57 -22.99 69.23 -37.61
C GLU A 57 -22.99 67.76 -37.23
N LYS A 58 -22.91 66.85 -38.21
CA LYS A 58 -22.86 65.37 -37.91
C LYS A 58 -21.58 64.93 -37.17
N TYR A 59 -20.45 65.61 -37.44
CA TYR A 59 -19.21 65.34 -36.78
C TYR A 59 -19.17 65.86 -35.36
N THR A 60 -19.67 67.08 -35.17
CA THR A 60 -19.77 67.73 -33.86
C THR A 60 -20.81 67.06 -32.99
N GLU A 61 -21.96 66.62 -33.55
CA GLU A 61 -22.96 65.82 -32.83
C GLU A 61 -22.41 64.47 -32.41
N ALA A 62 -21.73 63.75 -33.32
CA ALA A 62 -21.13 62.44 -32.97
C ALA A 62 -20.04 62.60 -31.91
N LEU A 63 -19.21 63.64 -31.98
CA LEU A 63 -18.22 63.91 -30.92
C LEU A 63 -18.90 64.25 -29.59
N GLY A 64 -19.99 65.07 -29.63
CA GLY A 64 -20.81 65.32 -28.44
C GLY A 64 -21.37 64.03 -27.82
N ASN A 65 -21.92 63.14 -28.66
CA ASN A 65 -22.49 61.90 -28.24
C ASN A 65 -21.42 60.92 -27.60
N VAL A 66 -20.22 60.86 -28.18
CA VAL A 66 -19.14 60.00 -27.58
C VAL A 66 -18.61 60.61 -26.30
N LYS A 67 -18.51 61.95 -26.20
CA LYS A 67 -18.12 62.63 -24.96
C LYS A 67 -19.16 62.36 -23.85
N ASP A 68 -20.44 62.44 -24.13
CA ASP A 68 -21.52 62.14 -23.19
C ASP A 68 -21.41 60.68 -22.73
N LYS A 69 -21.19 59.76 -23.64
CA LYS A 69 -20.99 58.34 -23.31
C LYS A 69 -19.77 58.10 -22.40
N LEU A 70 -18.62 58.72 -22.68
CA LEU A 70 -17.41 58.66 -21.85
C LEU A 70 -17.60 59.30 -20.48
N VAL A 71 -18.26 60.44 -20.40
CA VAL A 71 -18.60 61.08 -19.11
C VAL A 71 -19.41 60.11 -18.24
N ARG A 72 -20.47 59.49 -18.82
CA ARG A 72 -21.30 58.51 -18.12
C ARG A 72 -20.48 57.30 -17.68
N GLN A 73 -19.59 56.80 -18.55
CA GLN A 73 -18.72 55.66 -18.24
C GLN A 73 -17.78 56.00 -17.07
N TYR A 74 -17.04 57.10 -17.12
CA TYR A 74 -16.13 57.49 -16.06
C TYR A 74 -16.84 57.72 -14.73
N ILE A 75 -18.03 58.33 -14.77
CA ILE A 75 -18.84 58.52 -13.57
C ILE A 75 -19.31 57.15 -13.01
N ALA A 76 -19.75 56.25 -13.88
CA ALA A 76 -20.16 54.91 -13.46
C ALA A 76 -18.98 54.13 -12.84
N GLU A 77 -17.81 54.13 -13.49
CA GLU A 77 -16.58 53.55 -12.96
C GLU A 77 -16.20 54.14 -11.58
N GLY A 78 -16.28 55.49 -11.46
CA GLY A 78 -16.00 56.15 -10.19
C GLY A 78 -17.03 55.83 -9.10
N GLN A 79 -18.31 55.70 -9.45
CA GLN A 79 -19.36 55.27 -8.52
C GLN A 79 -19.17 53.83 -8.06
N ASP A 80 -18.75 52.91 -8.92
CA ASP A 80 -18.46 51.54 -8.61
C ASP A 80 -17.24 51.43 -7.66
N ILE A 81 -16.19 52.22 -7.89
CA ILE A 81 -15.04 52.34 -7.00
C ILE A 81 -15.49 52.73 -5.59
N LEU A 82 -16.38 53.69 -5.43
CA LEU A 82 -16.90 54.11 -4.13
C LEU A 82 -17.82 53.04 -3.51
N ALA A 83 -18.63 52.36 -4.32
CA ALA A 83 -19.60 51.39 -3.84
C ALA A 83 -18.94 50.06 -3.36
N THR A 84 -17.83 49.69 -3.99
CA THR A 84 -17.09 48.46 -3.63
C THR A 84 -16.08 48.66 -2.51
N ALA A 85 -15.83 49.87 -2.10
CA ALA A 85 -14.85 50.20 -1.06
C ALA A 85 -15.37 49.85 0.34
N SER A 86 -14.72 48.92 1.00
CA SER A 86 -14.99 48.57 2.42
C SER A 86 -13.70 48.14 3.10
N PRO A 87 -13.13 48.89 4.01
CA PRO A 87 -13.54 50.25 4.43
C PRO A 87 -13.09 51.34 3.43
N MET A 88 -13.79 52.45 3.44
CA MET A 88 -13.42 53.67 2.67
C MET A 88 -12.03 54.14 3.11
N ASN A 89 -11.18 54.53 2.13
CA ASN A 89 -9.84 55.02 2.38
C ASN A 89 -9.45 56.16 1.39
N GLU A 90 -8.35 56.83 1.65
CA GLU A 90 -7.80 57.94 0.85
C GLU A 90 -7.58 57.53 -0.63
N GLN A 91 -7.00 56.38 -0.85
CA GLN A 91 -6.71 55.88 -2.21
C GLN A 91 -7.98 55.64 -3.04
N THR A 92 -9.03 55.14 -2.40
CA THR A 92 -10.33 54.93 -3.06
C THR A 92 -10.96 56.26 -3.49
N LEU A 93 -10.93 57.26 -2.59
CA LEU A 93 -11.39 58.62 -2.90
C LEU A 93 -10.58 59.24 -4.04
N HIS A 94 -9.26 59.14 -4.00
CA HIS A 94 -8.37 59.61 -5.05
C HIS A 94 -8.65 58.94 -6.40
N ASN A 95 -8.89 57.63 -6.41
CA ASN A 95 -9.25 56.94 -7.63
C ASN A 95 -10.58 57.40 -8.21
N ALA A 96 -11.59 57.65 -7.36
CA ALA A 96 -12.88 58.20 -7.77
C ALA A 96 -12.73 59.64 -8.29
N GLU A 97 -11.93 60.48 -7.63
CA GLU A 97 -11.59 61.82 -8.10
C GLU A 97 -10.87 61.82 -9.44
N THR A 98 -9.97 60.88 -9.66
CA THR A 98 -9.30 60.71 -10.95
C THR A 98 -10.31 60.38 -12.06
N ARG A 99 -11.36 59.62 -11.78
CA ARG A 99 -12.45 59.37 -12.74
C ARG A 99 -13.30 60.62 -12.96
N LEU A 100 -13.60 61.34 -11.91
CA LEU A 100 -14.29 62.59 -11.97
C LEU A 100 -13.52 63.60 -12.85
N ALA A 101 -12.23 63.79 -12.60
CA ALA A 101 -11.38 64.71 -13.40
C ALA A 101 -11.33 64.34 -14.89
N LYS A 102 -11.32 63.05 -15.23
CA LYS A 102 -11.44 62.64 -16.65
C LYS A 102 -12.80 62.98 -17.25
N ALA A 103 -13.89 62.89 -16.49
CA ALA A 103 -15.20 63.24 -16.92
C ALA A 103 -15.30 64.75 -17.11
N GLU A 104 -14.80 65.61 -16.19
CA GLU A 104 -14.74 67.03 -16.21
C GLU A 104 -13.95 67.56 -17.41
N ALA A 105 -12.84 66.93 -17.74
CA ALA A 105 -12.02 67.26 -18.91
C ALA A 105 -12.76 67.07 -20.25
N LEU A 106 -13.82 66.27 -20.28
CA LEU A 106 -14.63 66.06 -21.50
C LEU A 106 -15.79 67.01 -21.64
N ASP A 107 -16.52 67.24 -20.54
CA ASP A 107 -17.63 68.17 -20.47
C ASP A 107 -17.87 68.69 -19.05
N PRO A 108 -17.28 69.82 -18.65
CA PRO A 108 -17.40 70.33 -17.29
C PRO A 108 -18.85 70.68 -16.88
N SER A 109 -19.75 70.96 -17.90
CA SER A 109 -21.13 71.33 -17.65
C SER A 109 -22.12 70.20 -17.50
N HIS A 110 -21.66 68.96 -17.68
CA HIS A 110 -22.51 67.76 -17.64
C HIS A 110 -23.17 67.57 -16.28
N HIS A 111 -24.50 67.49 -16.25
CA HIS A 111 -25.30 67.42 -14.99
C HIS A 111 -24.92 66.34 -14.01
N MET A 112 -24.36 65.16 -14.45
CA MET A 112 -23.92 64.05 -13.58
C MET A 112 -22.65 64.40 -12.83
N ILE A 113 -21.80 65.25 -13.32
CA ILE A 113 -20.52 65.62 -12.70
C ILE A 113 -20.77 66.31 -11.36
N LYS A 114 -21.64 67.30 -11.29
CA LYS A 114 -21.98 67.94 -10.02
C LYS A 114 -22.53 66.98 -8.98
N ARG A 115 -23.38 66.05 -9.40
CA ARG A 115 -23.94 65.04 -8.49
C ARG A 115 -22.87 64.07 -8.00
N PHE A 116 -21.95 63.65 -8.88
CA PHE A 116 -20.89 62.76 -8.51
C PHE A 116 -19.83 63.40 -7.61
N SER A 117 -19.45 64.64 -7.91
CA SER A 117 -18.53 65.43 -7.06
C SER A 117 -19.10 65.64 -5.64
N THR A 118 -20.41 65.91 -5.51
CA THR A 118 -21.08 66.03 -4.22
C THR A 118 -21.03 64.69 -3.45
N ARG A 119 -21.22 63.60 -4.17
CA ARG A 119 -21.11 62.25 -3.54
C ARG A 119 -19.69 61.99 -3.03
N ILE A 120 -18.65 62.27 -3.84
CA ILE A 120 -17.24 62.13 -3.38
C ILE A 120 -16.98 63.01 -2.16
N ALA A 121 -17.47 64.26 -2.15
CA ALA A 121 -17.32 65.15 -1.02
C ALA A 121 -18.02 64.65 0.25
N SER A 122 -19.23 64.03 0.11
CA SER A 122 -19.92 63.39 1.23
C SER A 122 -19.14 62.23 1.77
N GLU A 123 -18.70 61.27 0.91
CA GLU A 123 -17.91 60.10 1.33
C GLU A 123 -16.58 60.50 2.02
N ARG A 124 -15.95 61.58 1.51
CA ARG A 124 -14.76 62.14 2.16
C ARG A 124 -15.08 62.69 3.55
N ASN A 125 -16.16 63.45 3.69
CA ASN A 125 -16.55 64.00 4.99
C ASN A 125 -16.91 62.91 5.99
N ASP A 126 -17.62 61.87 5.55
CA ASP A 126 -17.96 60.70 6.37
C ASP A 126 -16.70 59.96 6.79
N LEU A 127 -15.71 59.76 5.90
CA LEU A 127 -14.42 59.20 6.22
C LEU A 127 -13.71 60.04 7.29
N LEU A 128 -13.61 61.36 7.10
CA LEU A 128 -12.92 62.26 8.02
C LEU A 128 -13.57 62.26 9.42
N THR A 129 -14.91 62.20 9.48
CA THR A 129 -15.65 62.10 10.73
C THR A 129 -15.33 60.82 11.46
N GLN A 130 -15.34 59.69 10.75
CA GLN A 130 -14.93 58.38 11.35
C GLN A 130 -13.49 58.39 11.84
N LEU A 131 -12.57 59.02 11.11
CA LEU A 131 -11.16 59.10 11.51
C LEU A 131 -11.01 60.02 12.72
N GLU A 132 -11.81 61.08 12.86
CA GLU A 132 -11.80 61.94 14.04
C GLU A 132 -12.23 61.16 15.31
N ASP A 133 -13.31 60.38 15.21
CA ASP A 133 -13.78 59.56 16.33
C ASP A 133 -12.71 58.56 16.76
N LEU A 134 -12.09 57.87 15.80
CA LEU A 134 -10.99 56.95 16.05
C LEU A 134 -9.77 57.67 16.67
N TYR A 135 -9.43 58.83 16.19
CA TYR A 135 -8.32 59.62 16.69
C TYR A 135 -8.54 60.02 18.17
N GLN A 136 -9.74 60.46 18.54
CA GLN A 136 -10.09 60.79 19.93
C GLN A 136 -10.05 59.54 20.81
N GLN A 137 -10.50 58.39 20.34
CA GLN A 137 -10.40 57.11 21.06
C GLN A 137 -8.92 56.72 21.31
N ALA A 138 -8.07 56.83 20.27
CA ALA A 138 -6.66 56.56 20.40
C ALA A 138 -5.99 57.45 21.45
N TYR A 139 -6.32 58.73 21.42
CA TYR A 139 -5.79 59.76 22.39
C TYR A 139 -6.21 59.43 23.81
N GLN A 140 -7.47 59.01 24.03
CA GLN A 140 -7.95 58.56 25.33
C GLN A 140 -7.20 57.28 25.81
N ASN A 141 -6.97 56.29 24.92
CA ASN A 141 -6.22 55.12 25.23
C ASN A 141 -4.75 55.42 25.60
N MET A 142 -4.11 56.38 24.91
CA MET A 142 -2.79 56.83 25.25
C MET A 142 -2.74 57.42 26.68
N ARG A 143 -3.72 58.27 27.02
CA ARG A 143 -3.83 58.84 28.39
C ARG A 143 -4.04 57.73 29.43
N ALA A 144 -4.81 56.70 29.12
CA ALA A 144 -5.05 55.54 29.98
C ALA A 144 -3.87 54.57 30.02
N ARG A 145 -2.77 54.82 29.29
CA ARG A 145 -1.60 53.96 29.11
C ARG A 145 -1.93 52.63 28.47
N LYS A 146 -3.00 52.52 27.72
CA LYS A 146 -3.38 51.37 26.93
C LYS A 146 -2.71 51.49 25.56
N TRP A 147 -1.37 51.33 25.57
CA TRP A 147 -0.53 51.64 24.41
C TRP A 147 -0.84 50.74 23.17
N GLU A 148 -1.17 49.48 23.40
CA GLU A 148 -1.49 48.54 22.33
C GLU A 148 -2.80 48.96 21.64
N ASP A 149 -3.86 49.22 22.40
CA ASP A 149 -5.15 49.64 21.85
C ASP A 149 -5.00 50.98 21.05
N ALA A 150 -4.22 51.91 21.58
CA ALA A 150 -3.91 53.17 20.91
C ALA A 150 -3.14 52.97 19.61
N PHE A 151 -2.14 52.08 19.63
CA PHE A 151 -1.35 51.72 18.45
C PHE A 151 -2.20 51.09 17.34
N ASP A 152 -3.08 50.14 17.67
CA ASP A 152 -3.95 49.50 16.74
C ASP A 152 -4.92 50.49 16.09
N ILE A 153 -5.48 51.41 16.87
CA ILE A 153 -6.38 52.44 16.36
C ILE A 153 -5.64 53.40 15.44
N LEU A 154 -4.49 53.94 15.84
CA LEU A 154 -3.71 54.88 15.02
C LEU A 154 -3.18 54.19 13.74
N SER A 155 -2.74 52.93 13.83
CA SER A 155 -2.36 52.17 12.64
C SER A 155 -3.50 51.95 11.68
N LYS A 156 -4.74 51.76 12.18
CA LYS A 156 -5.95 51.73 11.38
C LYS A 156 -6.25 53.08 10.72
N ILE A 157 -6.06 54.20 11.41
CA ILE A 157 -6.17 55.54 10.84
C ILE A 157 -5.16 55.69 9.72
N GLN A 158 -3.88 55.41 9.96
CA GLN A 158 -2.80 55.56 8.98
C GLN A 158 -3.04 54.70 7.72
N SER A 159 -3.57 53.49 7.89
CA SER A 159 -3.91 52.62 6.75
C SER A 159 -5.05 53.14 5.88
N ARG A 160 -5.96 53.97 6.45
CA ARG A 160 -7.10 54.52 5.73
C ARG A 160 -6.79 55.92 5.17
N TYR A 161 -5.95 56.68 5.86
CA TYR A 161 -5.55 58.04 5.48
C TYR A 161 -4.12 58.30 5.97
N SER A 162 -3.18 58.29 5.06
CA SER A 162 -1.74 58.26 5.35
C SER A 162 -1.22 59.47 6.14
N SER A 163 -1.77 60.64 5.93
CA SER A 163 -1.33 61.92 6.52
C SER A 163 -2.41 62.56 7.41
N TYR A 164 -3.17 61.74 8.16
CA TYR A 164 -4.21 62.23 9.02
C TYR A 164 -3.63 62.85 10.31
N LYS A 165 -3.72 64.17 10.46
CA LYS A 165 -3.19 64.95 11.60
C LYS A 165 -1.73 64.52 11.95
N ASN A 166 -1.41 64.42 13.24
CA ASN A 166 -0.11 63.98 13.72
C ASN A 166 -0.07 62.49 14.09
N THR A 167 -0.82 61.62 13.35
CA THR A 167 -0.90 60.19 13.62
C THR A 167 0.49 59.53 13.63
N ASP A 168 1.40 59.94 12.73
CA ASP A 168 2.76 59.39 12.64
C ASP A 168 3.62 59.73 13.87
N GLU A 169 3.46 60.98 14.36
CA GLU A 169 4.15 61.41 15.58
C GLU A 169 3.67 60.60 16.82
N LEU A 170 2.34 60.45 16.91
CA LEU A 170 1.72 59.68 17.99
C LEU A 170 2.10 58.20 17.93
N LEU A 171 2.15 57.59 16.75
CA LEU A 171 2.64 56.23 16.58
C LEU A 171 4.09 56.10 17.02
N THR A 172 4.92 57.05 16.67
CA THR A 172 6.32 57.11 17.09
C THR A 172 6.43 57.27 18.61
N GLU A 173 5.62 58.14 19.22
CA GLU A 173 5.56 58.29 20.66
C GLU A 173 5.17 56.99 21.39
N ILE A 174 4.13 56.27 20.86
CA ILE A 174 3.69 54.99 21.41
C ILE A 174 4.80 53.93 21.29
N LYS A 175 5.48 53.84 20.15
CA LYS A 175 6.60 52.92 19.95
C LYS A 175 7.66 53.11 21.03
N VAL A 176 8.01 54.34 21.31
CA VAL A 176 9.06 54.62 22.30
C VAL A 176 8.54 54.47 23.75
N LYS A 177 7.53 55.25 24.13
CA LYS A 177 7.04 55.25 25.52
C LYS A 177 6.32 54.00 25.92
N GLY A 178 5.49 53.42 25.01
CA GLY A 178 4.75 52.20 25.26
C GLY A 178 5.68 50.99 25.41
N SER A 179 6.65 50.84 24.50
CA SER A 179 7.62 49.76 24.56
C SER A 179 8.47 49.81 25.84
N GLN A 180 8.93 51.00 26.23
CA GLN A 180 9.67 51.18 27.48
C GLN A 180 8.81 50.84 28.71
N ALA A 181 7.55 51.27 28.74
CA ALA A 181 6.64 50.96 29.86
C ALA A 181 6.36 49.47 29.98
N TYR A 182 5.99 48.80 28.90
CA TYR A 182 5.76 47.35 28.90
C TYR A 182 7.02 46.56 29.18
N TYR A 183 8.18 46.95 28.65
CA TYR A 183 9.45 46.28 28.93
C TYR A 183 9.82 46.39 30.43
N LYS A 184 9.68 47.56 31.07
CA LYS A 184 9.90 47.73 32.51
C LYS A 184 8.98 46.83 33.32
N GLN A 185 7.70 46.75 32.97
CA GLN A 185 6.74 45.88 33.62
C GLN A 185 7.07 44.38 33.40
N ALA A 186 7.46 44.00 32.19
CA ALA A 186 7.89 42.65 31.86
C ALA A 186 9.12 42.23 32.68
N LEU A 187 10.11 43.12 32.84
CA LEU A 187 11.31 42.86 33.63
C LEU A 187 10.96 42.60 35.11
N MET A 188 10.09 43.41 35.70
CA MET A 188 9.62 43.19 37.08
C MET A 188 8.85 41.88 37.24
N THR A 189 8.01 41.54 36.24
CA THR A 189 7.22 40.33 36.23
C THR A 189 8.12 39.09 36.06
N PHE A 190 9.15 39.18 35.23
CA PHE A 190 10.19 38.16 35.08
C PHE A 190 10.97 37.94 36.38
N GLN A 191 11.43 39.01 37.04
CA GLN A 191 12.13 38.94 38.33
C GLN A 191 11.26 38.29 39.43
N SER A 192 9.93 38.48 39.36
CA SER A 192 8.96 37.85 40.26
C SER A 192 8.65 36.39 39.88
N ARG A 193 9.38 35.80 38.92
CA ARG A 193 9.20 34.43 38.41
C ARG A 193 7.81 34.14 37.81
N LYS A 194 7.07 35.17 37.38
CA LYS A 194 5.79 35.07 36.67
C LYS A 194 6.05 35.11 35.17
N PHE A 195 6.66 34.02 34.64
CA PHE A 195 7.22 34.01 33.28
C PHE A 195 6.13 34.17 32.19
N ASP A 196 4.98 33.50 32.32
CA ASP A 196 3.84 33.66 31.38
C ASP A 196 3.39 35.13 31.27
N GLY A 197 3.30 35.84 32.41
CA GLY A 197 2.95 37.26 32.42
C GLY A 197 4.03 38.12 31.76
N ALA A 198 5.31 37.81 31.99
CA ALA A 198 6.42 38.53 31.37
C ALA A 198 6.44 38.31 29.85
N ILE A 199 6.20 37.09 29.39
CA ILE A 199 6.12 36.75 27.96
C ILE A 199 5.03 37.56 27.27
N LYS A 200 3.83 37.64 27.85
CA LYS A 200 2.71 38.43 27.30
C LYS A 200 3.08 39.90 27.12
N LEU A 201 3.71 40.48 28.18
CA LEU A 201 4.15 41.87 28.13
C LEU A 201 5.26 42.10 27.07
N LEU A 202 6.17 41.15 26.93
CA LEU A 202 7.24 41.22 25.93
C LEU A 202 6.70 41.12 24.49
N TRP A 203 5.68 40.33 24.26
CA TRP A 203 4.99 40.32 22.98
C TRP A 203 4.31 41.66 22.69
N GLN A 204 3.74 42.32 23.70
CA GLN A 204 3.21 43.69 23.55
C GLN A 204 4.31 44.69 23.18
N VAL A 205 5.51 44.58 23.81
CA VAL A 205 6.66 45.39 23.38
C VAL A 205 7.01 45.17 21.91
N LEU A 206 7.13 43.92 21.51
CA LEU A 206 7.53 43.57 20.13
C LEU A 206 6.46 43.86 19.08
N LYS A 207 5.20 43.95 19.49
CA LYS A 207 4.11 44.43 18.65
C LYS A 207 4.25 45.94 18.35
N LEU A 208 4.58 46.70 19.38
CA LEU A 208 4.81 48.16 19.23
C LEU A 208 6.11 48.45 18.47
N GLU A 209 7.19 47.75 18.83
CA GLU A 209 8.55 47.96 18.33
C GLU A 209 9.23 46.64 18.03
N PRO A 210 9.04 46.07 16.84
CA PRO A 210 9.60 44.75 16.48
C PRO A 210 11.13 44.67 16.55
N ALA A 211 11.82 45.79 16.45
CA ALA A 211 13.29 45.86 16.52
C ALA A 211 13.86 46.00 17.92
N TYR A 212 13.01 45.98 18.97
CA TYR A 212 13.44 46.18 20.35
C TYR A 212 14.28 45.01 20.89
N THR A 213 15.59 45.05 20.64
CA THR A 213 16.55 43.97 20.94
C THR A 213 16.53 43.54 22.42
N PRO A 214 16.41 44.44 23.44
CA PRO A 214 16.34 44.00 24.83
C PRO A 214 15.11 43.10 25.12
N ALA A 215 13.95 43.40 24.51
CA ALA A 215 12.76 42.59 24.69
C ALA A 215 12.90 41.20 24.06
N ARG A 216 13.48 41.09 22.86
CA ARG A 216 13.76 39.79 22.25
C ARG A 216 14.64 38.89 23.10
N LYS A 217 15.74 39.47 23.65
CA LYS A 217 16.63 38.72 24.54
C LYS A 217 15.93 38.29 25.83
N LEU A 218 15.13 39.17 26.42
CA LEU A 218 14.39 38.86 27.66
C LEU A 218 13.26 37.88 27.39
N LEU A 219 12.59 37.95 26.23
CA LEU A 219 11.56 37.00 25.80
C LEU A 219 12.11 35.57 25.72
N GLN A 220 13.22 35.40 25.03
CA GLN A 220 13.87 34.08 24.93
C GLN A 220 14.23 33.53 26.31
N ARG A 221 14.76 34.40 27.21
CA ARG A 221 15.05 33.99 28.58
C ARG A 221 13.80 33.65 29.38
N ALA A 222 12.70 34.37 29.19
CA ALA A 222 11.43 34.12 29.85
C ALA A 222 10.79 32.82 29.38
N GLU A 223 10.82 32.56 28.08
CA GLU A 223 10.33 31.31 27.46
C GLU A 223 11.14 30.12 27.99
N ASN A 224 12.45 30.21 27.97
CA ASN A 224 13.31 29.15 28.51
C ASN A 224 13.06 28.92 30.03
N ALA A 225 12.86 29.98 30.82
CA ALA A 225 12.58 29.86 32.23
C ALA A 225 11.19 29.25 32.52
N GLU A 226 10.19 29.59 31.73
CA GLU A 226 8.86 29.01 31.82
C GLU A 226 8.90 27.52 31.49
N LEU A 227 9.52 27.15 30.33
CA LEU A 227 9.67 25.77 29.89
C LEU A 227 10.44 24.93 30.90
N LYS A 228 11.54 25.49 31.46
CA LYS A 228 12.27 24.85 32.57
C LYS A 228 11.36 24.57 33.75
N GLN A 229 10.53 25.52 34.16
CA GLN A 229 9.60 25.36 35.27
C GLN A 229 8.57 24.25 35.00
N GLN A 230 8.07 24.17 33.76
CA GLN A 230 7.16 23.10 33.33
C GLN A 230 7.83 21.72 33.38
N TYR A 231 9.08 21.60 32.90
CA TYR A 231 9.84 20.35 32.98
C TYR A 231 10.06 19.92 34.43
N LEU A 232 10.47 20.86 35.30
CA LEU A 232 10.67 20.57 36.74
C LEU A 232 9.37 20.12 37.44
N LYS A 233 8.24 20.73 37.10
CA LYS A 233 6.93 20.31 37.63
C LYS A 233 6.58 18.89 37.21
N LYS A 234 6.74 18.57 35.90
CA LYS A 234 6.52 17.22 35.34
C LYS A 234 7.50 16.21 35.96
N ALA A 235 8.79 16.55 36.04
CA ALA A 235 9.80 15.67 36.62
C ALA A 235 9.47 15.29 38.08
N ARG A 236 9.05 16.25 38.90
CA ARG A 236 8.60 15.97 40.29
C ARG A 236 7.38 15.04 40.32
N SER A 237 6.46 15.15 39.36
CA SER A 237 5.32 14.22 39.24
C SER A 237 5.82 12.82 38.91
N SER A 238 6.74 12.68 37.93
CA SER A 238 7.32 11.39 37.54
C SER A 238 8.12 10.73 38.66
N VAL A 239 8.84 11.53 39.49
CA VAL A 239 9.50 11.01 40.71
C VAL A 239 8.46 10.40 41.66
N ARG A 240 7.31 11.05 41.87
CA ARG A 240 6.25 10.51 42.76
C ARG A 240 5.62 9.22 42.25
N SER A 241 5.46 9.11 40.94
CA SER A 241 4.96 7.88 40.27
C SER A 241 6.02 6.79 40.08
N ARG A 242 7.27 7.04 40.53
CA ARG A 242 8.43 6.15 40.34
C ARG A 242 8.79 5.88 38.84
N ASP A 243 8.42 6.82 38.01
CA ASP A 243 8.87 6.82 36.60
C ASP A 243 10.20 7.59 36.54
N TRP A 244 11.28 6.88 36.88
CA TRP A 244 12.61 7.46 37.04
C TRP A 244 13.20 7.97 35.75
N ASP A 245 12.91 7.27 34.65
CA ASP A 245 13.43 7.56 33.32
C ASP A 245 12.87 8.87 32.79
N THR A 246 11.56 8.99 32.83
CA THR A 246 10.89 10.23 32.46
C THR A 246 11.32 11.37 33.39
N ALA A 247 11.48 11.10 34.69
CA ALA A 247 11.93 12.13 35.63
C ALA A 247 13.33 12.66 35.31
N LEU A 248 14.31 11.77 35.08
CA LEU A 248 15.67 12.15 34.73
C LEU A 248 15.75 12.84 33.37
N GLY A 249 15.07 12.33 32.37
CA GLY A 249 15.01 12.97 31.05
C GLY A 249 14.43 14.39 31.11
N LEU A 250 13.40 14.61 31.93
CA LEU A 250 12.83 15.95 32.14
C LEU A 250 13.78 16.88 32.92
N TYR A 251 14.54 16.35 33.88
CA TYR A 251 15.59 17.14 34.56
C TYR A 251 16.74 17.49 33.59
N GLU A 252 17.13 16.57 32.71
CA GLU A 252 18.14 16.84 31.67
C GLU A 252 17.65 17.92 30.71
N GLN A 253 16.41 17.83 30.25
CA GLN A 253 15.79 18.86 29.40
C GLN A 253 15.74 20.21 30.13
N ALA A 254 15.44 20.23 31.44
CA ALA A 254 15.48 21.47 32.23
C ALA A 254 16.91 22.03 32.33
N LEU A 255 17.91 21.17 32.40
CA LEU A 255 19.33 21.57 32.49
C LEU A 255 19.88 22.08 31.16
N THR A 256 19.36 21.59 29.97
CA THR A 256 19.74 22.17 28.68
C THR A 256 19.28 23.61 28.52
N LEU A 257 18.18 23.99 29.17
CA LEU A 257 17.69 25.39 29.17
C LEU A 257 18.46 26.31 30.10
N ASP A 258 19.10 25.77 31.15
CA ASP A 258 19.94 26.48 32.09
C ASP A 258 21.09 25.58 32.55
N PRO A 259 22.18 25.51 31.73
CA PRO A 259 23.31 24.63 32.00
C PRO A 259 24.05 24.91 33.29
N ASP A 260 23.93 26.11 33.83
CA ASP A 260 24.65 26.54 35.06
C ASP A 260 23.86 26.28 36.37
N ASP A 261 22.68 25.65 36.29
CA ASP A 261 21.90 25.31 37.48
C ASP A 261 22.57 24.18 38.30
N HIS A 262 23.46 24.60 39.20
CA HIS A 262 24.18 23.69 40.09
C HIS A 262 23.22 22.91 41.02
N GLN A 263 22.15 23.55 41.51
CA GLN A 263 21.18 22.90 42.39
C GLN A 263 20.47 21.77 41.71
N LEU A 264 20.11 21.97 40.45
CA LEU A 264 19.45 20.92 39.62
C LEU A 264 20.40 19.74 39.37
N ARG A 265 21.68 19.98 39.06
CA ARG A 265 22.69 18.92 38.94
C ARG A 265 22.82 18.08 40.20
N VAL A 266 22.89 18.74 41.38
CA VAL A 266 22.94 18.03 42.67
C VAL A 266 21.68 17.20 42.93
N GLN A 267 20.51 17.74 42.61
CA GLN A 267 19.24 16.98 42.71
C GLN A 267 19.22 15.75 41.80
N MET A 268 19.69 15.87 40.57
CA MET A 268 19.79 14.74 39.62
C MET A 268 20.75 13.67 40.13
N THR A 269 21.93 14.03 40.60
CA THR A 269 22.90 13.08 41.14
C THR A 269 22.34 12.32 42.34
N LYS A 270 21.68 13.05 43.26
CA LYS A 270 21.02 12.44 44.42
C LYS A 270 19.88 11.51 44.01
N LEU A 271 19.09 11.90 43.02
CA LEU A 271 18.04 11.04 42.51
C LEU A 271 18.60 9.75 41.90
N ARG A 272 19.65 9.86 41.08
CA ARG A 272 20.32 8.67 40.47
C ARG A 272 20.82 7.72 41.54
N GLN A 273 21.45 8.24 42.60
CA GLN A 273 21.95 7.38 43.69
C GLN A 273 20.81 6.70 44.45
N ASN A 274 19.76 7.44 44.81
CA ASN A 274 18.59 6.85 45.49
C ASN A 274 17.92 5.75 44.67
N VAL A 275 17.83 5.94 43.35
CA VAL A 275 17.25 4.94 42.43
C VAL A 275 18.16 3.71 42.34
N LYS A 276 19.50 3.91 42.25
CA LYS A 276 20.47 2.81 42.28
C LYS A 276 20.31 1.97 43.53
N ASP A 277 20.34 2.60 44.71
CA ASP A 277 20.22 1.91 46.01
C ASP A 277 18.90 1.14 46.14
N LEU A 278 17.82 1.71 45.62
CA LEU A 278 16.51 1.04 45.58
C LEU A 278 16.52 -0.23 44.74
N TYR A 279 17.01 -0.15 43.50
CA TYR A 279 17.08 -1.30 42.62
C TYR A 279 18.05 -2.36 43.13
N GLU A 280 19.20 -1.98 43.64
CA GLU A 280 20.18 -2.91 44.22
C GLU A 280 19.56 -3.76 45.34
N ARG A 281 18.89 -3.13 46.30
CA ARG A 281 18.18 -3.87 47.38
C ARG A 281 17.08 -4.75 46.85
N THR A 282 16.32 -4.31 45.84
CA THR A 282 15.25 -5.08 45.23
C THR A 282 15.81 -6.32 44.55
N ILE A 283 16.80 -6.15 43.68
CA ILE A 283 17.44 -7.24 42.92
C ILE A 283 18.08 -8.25 43.89
N GLN A 284 18.78 -7.82 44.90
CA GLN A 284 19.36 -8.73 45.92
C GLN A 284 18.29 -9.52 46.68
N THR A 285 17.15 -8.92 46.96
CA THR A 285 16.02 -9.60 47.61
C THR A 285 15.42 -10.64 46.69
N GLU A 286 15.28 -10.35 45.40
CA GLU A 286 14.78 -11.28 44.38
C GLU A 286 15.73 -12.47 44.16
N LEU A 287 17.05 -12.20 44.09
CA LEU A 287 18.06 -13.25 44.01
C LEU A 287 18.04 -14.19 45.23
N ARG A 288 17.90 -13.64 46.43
CA ARG A 288 17.75 -14.46 47.67
C ARG A 288 16.46 -15.28 47.67
N SER A 289 15.39 -14.76 47.05
CA SER A 289 14.10 -15.43 46.93
C SER A 289 14.04 -16.43 45.78
N GLY A 290 15.11 -16.53 44.99
CA GLY A 290 15.18 -17.45 43.82
C GLY A 290 14.43 -16.91 42.57
N LEU A 291 13.98 -15.66 42.55
CA LEU A 291 13.26 -15.03 41.45
C LEU A 291 14.23 -14.47 40.40
N LEU A 292 15.00 -15.35 39.77
CA LEU A 292 16.15 -14.98 38.94
C LEU A 292 15.78 -14.10 37.72
N LEU A 293 14.69 -14.44 37.00
CA LEU A 293 14.29 -13.67 35.82
C LEU A 293 13.80 -12.28 36.22
N LYS A 294 13.09 -12.18 37.33
CA LYS A 294 12.62 -10.89 37.83
C LYS A 294 13.80 -9.98 38.24
N ALA A 295 14.79 -10.56 38.94
CA ALA A 295 16.04 -9.86 39.26
C ALA A 295 16.77 -9.37 38.00
N LEU A 296 16.83 -10.19 36.94
CA LEU A 296 17.42 -9.83 35.67
C LEU A 296 16.64 -8.69 34.96
N GLU A 297 15.32 -8.76 34.95
CA GLU A 297 14.50 -7.71 34.35
C GLU A 297 14.64 -6.37 35.09
N ASP A 298 14.66 -6.40 36.41
CA ASP A 298 14.84 -5.19 37.20
C ASP A 298 16.27 -4.63 37.10
N TYR A 299 17.28 -5.53 36.90
CA TYR A 299 18.62 -5.09 36.53
C TYR A 299 18.65 -4.38 35.17
N LYS A 300 18.05 -4.95 34.14
CA LYS A 300 17.97 -4.33 32.80
C LYS A 300 17.30 -2.96 32.83
N LYS A 301 16.25 -2.79 33.62
CA LYS A 301 15.59 -1.46 33.82
C LYS A 301 16.52 -0.44 34.50
N ALA A 302 17.38 -0.91 35.39
CA ALA A 302 18.23 -0.09 36.23
C ALA A 302 19.68 -0.01 35.72
N GLU A 303 20.08 -0.72 34.69
CA GLU A 303 21.46 -0.86 34.19
C GLU A 303 22.19 0.49 34.06
N LYS A 304 21.49 1.48 33.50
CA LYS A 304 22.02 2.85 33.36
C LYS A 304 22.36 3.56 34.68
N PHE A 305 21.83 3.10 35.81
CA PHE A 305 22.15 3.63 37.13
C PHE A 305 23.36 2.94 37.75
N PHE A 306 23.78 1.79 37.19
CA PHE A 306 24.92 1.01 37.69
C PHE A 306 26.23 1.28 36.95
N HIS A 307 26.36 2.39 36.23
CA HIS A 307 27.57 2.73 35.47
C HIS A 307 28.84 2.59 36.34
N GLY A 308 29.73 1.65 35.94
CA GLY A 308 30.97 1.34 36.63
C GLY A 308 30.86 0.38 37.82
N ASP A 309 29.67 -0.07 38.21
CA ASP A 309 29.48 -1.07 39.25
C ASP A 309 29.26 -2.46 38.61
N THR A 310 30.28 -3.29 38.66
CA THR A 310 30.27 -4.63 38.07
C THR A 310 29.86 -5.75 39.03
N VAL A 311 29.77 -5.46 40.33
CA VAL A 311 29.55 -6.49 41.37
C VAL A 311 28.19 -7.19 41.18
N LEU A 312 27.12 -6.39 41.09
CA LEU A 312 25.77 -6.94 40.87
C LEU A 312 25.62 -7.66 39.53
N TYR A 313 26.24 -7.11 38.49
CA TYR A 313 26.29 -7.73 37.17
C TYR A 313 26.95 -9.13 37.22
N LEU A 314 28.12 -9.22 37.83
CA LEU A 314 28.85 -10.50 37.94
C LEU A 314 28.08 -11.54 38.77
N GLU A 315 27.43 -11.12 39.87
CA GLU A 315 26.59 -12.03 40.66
C GLU A 315 25.38 -12.53 39.84
N LEU A 316 24.70 -11.68 39.08
CA LEU A 316 23.61 -12.09 38.17
C LEU A 316 24.11 -13.06 37.13
N MET A 317 25.19 -12.76 36.42
CA MET A 317 25.78 -13.63 35.42
C MET A 317 26.14 -15.00 36.00
N ARG A 318 26.81 -15.01 37.14
CA ARG A 318 27.13 -16.26 37.84
C ARG A 318 25.89 -17.09 38.18
N ARG A 319 24.82 -16.44 38.68
CA ARG A 319 23.56 -17.11 39.01
C ARG A 319 22.85 -17.66 37.77
N ILE A 320 22.84 -16.93 36.67
CA ILE A 320 22.25 -17.36 35.41
C ILE A 320 22.97 -18.60 34.88
N LYS A 321 24.32 -18.55 34.79
CA LYS A 321 25.13 -19.66 34.30
C LYS A 321 24.96 -20.93 35.18
N THR A 322 25.09 -20.78 36.49
CA THR A 322 24.92 -21.94 37.40
C THR A 322 23.52 -22.54 37.33
N THR A 323 22.50 -21.73 37.08
CA THR A 323 21.12 -22.22 36.86
C THR A 323 21.01 -22.99 35.56
N ALA A 324 21.55 -22.42 34.44
CA ALA A 324 21.56 -23.10 33.15
C ALA A 324 22.29 -24.46 33.21
N ASP A 325 23.49 -24.52 33.82
CA ASP A 325 24.25 -25.74 34.01
C ASP A 325 23.49 -26.79 34.81
N SER A 326 22.84 -26.36 35.91
CA SER A 326 22.03 -27.28 36.74
C SER A 326 20.85 -27.84 35.97
N LEU A 327 20.19 -27.03 35.13
CA LEU A 327 19.09 -27.49 34.29
C LEU A 327 19.56 -28.43 33.18
N LYS A 328 20.71 -28.15 32.55
CA LYS A 328 21.34 -29.01 31.54
C LYS A 328 21.64 -30.38 32.16
N LYS A 329 22.27 -30.44 33.34
CA LYS A 329 22.53 -31.69 34.08
C LYS A 329 21.28 -32.47 34.46
N LYS A 330 20.14 -31.79 34.68
CA LYS A 330 18.84 -32.40 34.94
C LYS A 330 18.08 -32.83 33.68
N GLY A 331 18.68 -32.71 32.51
CA GLY A 331 18.04 -33.01 31.23
C GLY A 331 16.92 -32.05 30.84
N LYS A 332 16.89 -30.84 31.39
CA LYS A 332 15.93 -29.77 31.07
C LYS A 332 16.55 -28.84 30.03
N MET A 333 16.66 -29.37 28.81
CA MET A 333 17.39 -28.72 27.70
C MET A 333 16.79 -27.40 27.30
N GLY A 334 15.46 -27.31 27.15
CA GLY A 334 14.76 -26.07 26.77
C GLY A 334 14.87 -24.98 27.85
N ALA A 335 14.77 -25.39 29.11
CA ALA A 335 14.94 -24.47 30.23
C ALA A 335 16.40 -23.97 30.35
N ALA A 336 17.38 -24.87 30.13
CA ALA A 336 18.80 -24.52 30.11
C ALA A 336 19.12 -23.54 28.95
N TRP A 337 18.62 -23.84 27.75
CA TRP A 337 18.76 -22.99 26.59
C TRP A 337 18.23 -21.58 26.83
N PHE A 338 17.06 -21.43 27.45
CA PHE A 338 16.49 -20.12 27.79
C PHE A 338 17.46 -19.29 28.66
N TRP A 339 18.11 -19.94 29.67
CA TRP A 339 19.01 -19.21 30.55
C TRP A 339 20.35 -18.88 29.91
N TYR A 340 20.90 -19.74 29.05
CA TYR A 340 22.09 -19.37 28.27
C TYR A 340 21.78 -18.27 27.27
N ASP A 341 20.60 -18.27 26.63
CA ASP A 341 20.13 -17.15 25.80
C ASP A 341 20.07 -15.83 26.59
N GLN A 342 19.63 -15.88 27.87
CA GLN A 342 19.68 -14.69 28.71
C GLN A 342 21.13 -14.26 29.05
N ALA A 343 22.04 -15.20 29.26
CA ALA A 343 23.46 -14.89 29.50
C ALA A 343 24.11 -14.24 28.29
N VAL A 344 23.91 -14.79 27.09
CA VAL A 344 24.42 -14.23 25.83
C VAL A 344 23.83 -12.84 25.55
N LYS A 345 22.53 -12.63 25.84
CA LYS A 345 21.90 -11.30 25.71
C LYS A 345 22.45 -10.26 26.68
N MET A 346 22.96 -10.67 27.84
CA MET A 346 23.63 -9.78 28.76
C MET A 346 25.08 -9.49 28.34
N ASN A 347 25.76 -10.46 27.78
CA ASN A 347 27.13 -10.33 27.30
C ASN A 347 27.33 -11.10 26.00
N VAL A 348 27.32 -10.39 24.87
CA VAL A 348 27.51 -10.96 23.53
C VAL A 348 28.88 -11.64 23.38
N ASN A 349 29.87 -11.28 24.18
CA ASN A 349 31.21 -11.85 24.17
C ASN A 349 31.36 -13.05 25.14
N ASP A 350 30.27 -13.56 25.69
CA ASP A 350 30.30 -14.76 26.54
C ASP A 350 30.27 -16.03 25.70
N TYR A 351 31.40 -16.33 25.07
CA TYR A 351 31.57 -17.48 24.16
C TYR A 351 31.26 -18.84 24.81
N GLU A 352 31.44 -18.96 26.12
CA GLU A 352 31.13 -20.20 26.86
C GLU A 352 29.63 -20.46 26.89
N SER A 353 28.84 -19.43 27.21
CA SER A 353 27.38 -19.55 27.21
C SER A 353 26.82 -19.69 25.79
N ASP A 354 27.42 -19.02 24.79
CA ASP A 354 27.02 -19.14 23.39
C ASP A 354 27.26 -20.56 22.87
N PHE A 355 28.43 -21.15 23.11
CA PHE A 355 28.74 -22.54 22.75
C PHE A 355 27.78 -23.53 23.40
N ALA A 356 27.54 -23.40 24.71
CA ALA A 356 26.61 -24.25 25.42
C ALA A 356 25.16 -24.10 24.91
N MET A 357 24.76 -22.91 24.51
CA MET A 357 23.48 -22.67 23.90
C MET A 357 23.34 -23.33 22.53
N GLN A 358 24.37 -23.23 21.66
CA GLN A 358 24.39 -23.90 20.36
C GLN A 358 24.32 -25.42 20.47
N GLU A 359 25.08 -26.03 21.40
CA GLU A 359 25.00 -27.46 21.65
C GLU A 359 23.59 -27.92 22.06
N LEU A 360 22.93 -27.14 22.92
CA LEU A 360 21.54 -27.39 23.28
C LEU A 360 20.55 -27.17 22.12
N GLU A 361 20.82 -26.21 21.28
CA GLU A 361 19.99 -25.96 20.07
C GLU A 361 20.02 -27.19 19.16
N GLU A 362 21.20 -27.77 18.88
CA GLU A 362 21.32 -28.99 18.09
C GLU A 362 20.55 -30.18 18.73
N GLN A 363 20.66 -30.33 20.04
CA GLN A 363 19.94 -31.40 20.77
C GLN A 363 18.42 -31.20 20.75
N ILE A 364 17.94 -29.92 20.88
CA ILE A 364 16.52 -29.60 20.83
C ILE A 364 15.99 -29.76 19.39
N LEU A 365 16.74 -29.32 18.37
CA LEU A 365 16.38 -29.56 16.98
C LEU A 365 16.24 -31.04 16.65
N ALA A 366 17.19 -31.87 17.10
CA ALA A 366 17.11 -33.31 16.95
C ALA A 366 15.90 -33.95 17.67
N ARG A 367 15.52 -33.42 18.85
CA ARG A 367 14.34 -33.86 19.61
C ARG A 367 13.03 -33.47 18.93
N VAL A 368 12.96 -32.28 18.30
CA VAL A 368 11.76 -31.72 17.69
C VAL A 368 11.52 -32.27 16.29
N GLN A 369 12.60 -32.52 15.54
CA GLN A 369 12.51 -33.06 14.19
C GLN A 369 11.90 -34.45 14.22
N LYS A 370 10.75 -34.65 13.58
CA LYS A 370 10.04 -35.91 13.51
C LYS A 370 10.54 -36.78 12.37
N SER A 371 10.59 -38.07 12.62
CA SER A 371 11.00 -39.09 11.65
C SER A 371 9.79 -39.90 11.16
N LEU A 372 9.66 -39.98 9.82
CA LEU A 372 8.59 -40.70 9.14
C LEU A 372 9.16 -41.94 8.42
N ALA A 373 8.72 -43.12 8.80
CA ALA A 373 8.99 -44.36 8.11
C ALA A 373 7.85 -44.67 7.12
N ILE A 374 8.18 -44.95 5.86
CA ILE A 374 7.23 -45.39 4.86
C ILE A 374 7.56 -46.83 4.47
N PHE A 375 6.72 -47.74 4.92
CA PHE A 375 6.90 -49.17 4.64
C PHE A 375 6.37 -49.54 3.28
N ASP A 376 6.94 -50.59 2.68
CA ASP A 376 6.43 -51.16 1.43
C ASP A 376 4.98 -51.64 1.59
N PHE A 377 4.12 -51.15 0.70
CA PHE A 377 2.71 -51.54 0.71
C PHE A 377 2.59 -53.00 0.30
N LYS A 378 1.82 -53.76 1.04
CA LYS A 378 1.53 -55.19 0.75
C LYS A 378 0.77 -55.26 -0.58
N SER A 379 1.15 -56.19 -1.44
CA SER A 379 0.47 -56.47 -2.72
C SER A 379 0.11 -57.96 -2.82
N PRO A 380 -1.02 -58.34 -3.41
CA PRO A 380 -1.32 -59.70 -3.80
C PRO A 380 -0.30 -60.21 -4.83
N GLN A 381 -0.12 -61.54 -4.90
CA GLN A 381 0.81 -62.15 -5.84
C GLN A 381 0.48 -61.81 -7.30
N THR A 382 -0.79 -61.60 -7.63
CA THR A 382 -1.28 -61.25 -8.97
C THR A 382 -0.83 -59.86 -9.46
N ILE A 383 -0.39 -58.99 -8.53
CA ILE A 383 0.09 -57.65 -8.83
C ILE A 383 1.42 -57.39 -8.07
N ALA A 384 2.29 -58.37 -8.10
CA ALA A 384 3.60 -58.29 -7.42
C ALA A 384 4.34 -57.03 -7.81
N GLY A 385 4.96 -56.38 -6.78
CA GLY A 385 5.73 -55.15 -6.96
C GLY A 385 4.90 -53.84 -7.00
N ALA A 386 3.57 -53.91 -7.13
CA ALA A 386 2.73 -52.69 -7.13
C ALA A 386 2.86 -51.87 -5.83
N GLY A 387 2.94 -52.57 -4.67
CA GLY A 387 3.12 -51.89 -3.38
C GLY A 387 4.46 -51.18 -3.26
N ILE A 388 5.53 -51.82 -3.70
CA ILE A 388 6.89 -51.24 -3.72
C ILE A 388 6.92 -49.98 -4.61
N ARG A 389 6.25 -50.05 -5.76
CA ARG A 389 6.15 -48.90 -6.67
C ARG A 389 5.39 -47.75 -6.02
N ILE A 390 4.22 -48.02 -5.43
CA ILE A 390 3.39 -46.99 -4.76
C ILE A 390 4.14 -46.37 -3.58
N SER A 391 4.79 -47.15 -2.74
CA SER A 391 5.58 -46.63 -1.61
C SER A 391 6.76 -45.78 -2.10
N GLY A 392 7.45 -46.18 -3.18
CA GLY A 392 8.55 -45.41 -3.77
C GLY A 392 8.09 -44.05 -4.34
N GLU A 393 6.99 -44.08 -5.12
CA GLU A 393 6.40 -42.83 -5.66
C GLU A 393 5.85 -41.93 -4.53
N LEU A 394 5.32 -42.53 -3.43
CA LEU A 394 4.88 -41.79 -2.25
C LEU A 394 6.05 -41.14 -1.53
N ILE A 395 7.18 -41.80 -1.36
CA ILE A 395 8.41 -41.24 -0.78
C ILE A 395 8.82 -40.01 -1.62
N SER A 396 8.90 -40.18 -2.96
CA SER A 396 9.27 -39.08 -3.88
C SER A 396 8.31 -37.88 -3.77
N TYR A 397 7.01 -38.16 -3.67
CA TYR A 397 5.99 -37.12 -3.50
C TYR A 397 6.15 -36.39 -2.17
N LEU A 398 6.28 -37.13 -1.06
CA LEU A 398 6.37 -36.56 0.28
C LEU A 398 7.69 -35.80 0.50
N SER A 399 8.79 -36.23 -0.10
CA SER A 399 10.09 -35.57 -0.04
C SER A 399 10.02 -34.13 -0.62
N GLN A 400 9.05 -33.86 -1.53
CA GLN A 400 8.84 -32.53 -2.11
C GLN A 400 7.81 -31.69 -1.34
N GLN A 401 7.00 -32.31 -0.47
CA GLN A 401 5.88 -31.65 0.21
C GLN A 401 6.09 -31.47 1.71
N LEU A 402 6.96 -32.28 2.32
CA LEU A 402 7.25 -32.19 3.76
C LEU A 402 8.20 -31.04 4.06
N THR A 403 7.95 -30.40 5.17
CA THR A 403 8.80 -29.36 5.75
C THR A 403 10.01 -29.98 6.48
N PRO A 404 11.11 -29.23 6.69
CA PRO A 404 12.34 -29.77 7.31
C PRO A 404 12.21 -30.33 8.73
N ASP A 405 11.10 -30.04 9.41
CA ASP A 405 10.75 -30.60 10.73
C ASP A 405 10.39 -32.11 10.68
N VAL A 406 10.18 -32.63 9.45
CA VAL A 406 9.91 -34.04 9.23
C VAL A 406 10.92 -34.63 8.26
N ARG A 407 11.67 -35.65 8.70
CA ARG A 407 12.59 -36.41 7.86
C ARG A 407 12.01 -37.76 7.50
N ILE A 408 12.16 -38.16 6.24
CA ILE A 408 11.82 -39.53 5.81
C ILE A 408 13.01 -40.43 6.05
N LEU A 409 12.78 -41.57 6.70
CA LEU A 409 13.83 -42.57 6.97
C LEU A 409 14.05 -43.49 5.78
N GLU A 410 15.31 -43.86 5.54
CA GLU A 410 15.68 -44.76 4.44
C GLU A 410 15.18 -46.18 4.66
N ARG A 411 14.85 -46.85 3.55
CA ARG A 411 14.23 -48.17 3.52
C ARG A 411 15.08 -49.28 4.15
N GLU A 412 16.38 -49.19 3.99
CA GLU A 412 17.31 -50.24 4.48
C GLU A 412 17.28 -50.36 6.00
N ASN A 413 17.06 -49.26 6.70
CA ASN A 413 16.97 -49.22 8.15
C ASN A 413 15.64 -49.75 8.72
N LEU A 414 14.63 -49.94 7.83
CA LEU A 414 13.28 -50.30 8.25
C LEU A 414 12.98 -51.81 8.25
N LYS A 415 13.82 -52.62 7.61
CA LYS A 415 13.55 -54.07 7.46
C LYS A 415 13.47 -54.78 8.81
N THR A 416 14.42 -54.53 9.70
CA THR A 416 14.43 -55.07 11.06
C THR A 416 13.20 -54.63 11.86
N LEU A 417 12.80 -53.37 11.69
CA LEU A 417 11.59 -52.81 12.32
C LEU A 417 10.31 -53.50 11.82
N VAL A 418 10.24 -53.84 10.50
CA VAL A 418 9.09 -54.55 9.90
C VAL A 418 8.99 -55.97 10.48
N ASP A 419 10.11 -56.67 10.59
CA ASP A 419 10.13 -58.04 11.09
C ASP A 419 9.66 -58.07 12.54
N GLU A 420 10.10 -57.13 13.37
CA GLU A 420 9.65 -56.97 14.76
C GLU A 420 8.17 -56.56 14.87
N MET A 421 7.70 -55.63 14.03
CA MET A 421 6.29 -55.25 14.01
C MET A 421 5.37 -56.36 13.46
N ALA A 422 5.84 -57.18 12.54
CA ALA A 422 5.11 -58.34 12.08
C ALA A 422 4.94 -59.41 13.18
N LEU A 423 5.95 -59.59 14.01
CA LEU A 423 5.89 -60.40 15.23
C LEU A 423 4.88 -59.82 16.24
N SER A 424 4.84 -58.52 16.41
CA SER A 424 3.86 -57.80 17.26
C SER A 424 2.41 -58.01 16.81
N GLN A 425 2.15 -58.02 15.50
CA GLN A 425 0.81 -58.29 14.96
C GLN A 425 0.33 -59.75 15.15
N SER A 426 1.23 -60.70 15.39
CA SER A 426 0.88 -62.07 15.72
C SER A 426 0.46 -62.29 17.19
N GLY A 427 0.40 -61.20 17.99
CA GLY A 427 0.05 -61.24 19.42
C GLY A 427 1.20 -61.70 20.34
N MET A 428 2.41 -61.86 19.80
CA MET A 428 3.58 -62.29 20.55
C MET A 428 4.45 -61.17 21.12
N VAL A 429 4.15 -59.90 20.76
CA VAL A 429 4.94 -58.73 21.20
C VAL A 429 4.02 -57.65 21.74
N SER A 430 4.32 -57.09 22.91
CA SER A 430 3.53 -56.08 23.59
C SER A 430 3.70 -54.69 22.95
N GLU A 431 2.77 -53.75 23.24
CA GLU A 431 2.89 -52.33 22.89
C GLU A 431 4.20 -51.70 23.35
N GLU A 432 4.75 -52.20 24.50
CA GLU A 432 6.04 -51.74 25.01
C GLU A 432 7.21 -52.12 24.09
N THR A 433 7.14 -53.25 23.39
CA THR A 433 8.19 -53.69 22.48
C THR A 433 8.19 -52.89 21.21
N THR A 434 7.02 -52.55 20.65
CA THR A 434 6.89 -51.67 19.49
C THR A 434 7.46 -50.29 19.82
N LYS A 435 7.19 -49.79 21.01
CA LYS A 435 7.73 -48.52 21.51
C LYS A 435 9.26 -48.56 21.66
N LYS A 436 9.81 -49.63 22.23
CA LYS A 436 11.26 -49.80 22.37
C LYS A 436 11.97 -49.90 21.03
N VAL A 437 11.38 -50.58 20.05
CA VAL A 437 11.93 -50.73 18.70
C VAL A 437 11.85 -49.39 17.96
N GLY A 438 10.74 -48.67 18.06
CA GLY A 438 10.63 -47.32 17.50
C GLY A 438 11.68 -46.34 18.06
N GLN A 439 11.91 -46.42 19.38
CA GLN A 439 12.95 -45.61 20.04
C GLN A 439 14.37 -46.02 19.60
N LEU A 440 14.62 -47.33 19.39
CA LEU A 440 15.93 -47.83 18.95
C LEU A 440 16.30 -47.36 17.55
N PHE A 441 15.32 -47.26 16.64
CA PHE A 441 15.52 -46.81 15.26
C PHE A 441 15.20 -45.37 15.04
N GLY A 442 14.74 -44.63 16.06
CA GLY A 442 14.42 -43.21 15.97
C GLY A 442 13.25 -42.94 15.03
N VAL A 443 12.24 -43.84 14.98
CA VAL A 443 11.02 -43.66 14.18
C VAL A 443 9.91 -43.07 15.05
N ASP A 444 9.42 -41.91 14.72
CA ASP A 444 8.26 -41.30 15.42
C ASP A 444 6.93 -41.77 14.82
N MET A 445 6.85 -41.87 13.49
CA MET A 445 5.62 -42.19 12.78
C MET A 445 5.86 -43.18 11.64
N ALA A 446 4.88 -44.02 11.35
CA ALA A 446 4.93 -44.99 10.28
C ALA A 446 3.72 -44.90 9.35
N VAL A 447 3.96 -45.00 8.07
CA VAL A 447 2.92 -45.20 7.04
C VAL A 447 3.01 -46.62 6.52
N MET A 448 1.93 -47.38 6.68
CA MET A 448 1.78 -48.74 6.20
C MET A 448 0.57 -48.85 5.30
N GLY A 449 0.60 -49.70 4.28
CA GLY A 449 -0.52 -49.87 3.37
C GLY A 449 -0.58 -51.21 2.64
N SER A 450 -1.65 -51.36 1.88
CA SER A 450 -1.84 -52.50 0.98
C SER A 450 -2.48 -52.05 -0.33
N VAL A 451 -2.04 -52.60 -1.44
CA VAL A 451 -2.59 -52.38 -2.77
C VAL A 451 -3.46 -53.59 -3.10
N SER A 452 -4.76 -53.35 -3.35
CA SER A 452 -5.70 -54.41 -3.70
C SER A 452 -6.00 -54.48 -5.18
N LEU A 453 -5.92 -53.36 -5.89
CA LEU A 453 -6.08 -53.29 -7.34
C LEU A 453 -5.01 -52.34 -7.93
N PHE A 454 -4.37 -52.74 -9.03
CA PHE A 454 -3.37 -51.98 -9.76
C PHE A 454 -3.23 -52.49 -11.18
N ASN A 455 -4.25 -52.25 -12.03
CA ASN A 455 -4.27 -52.77 -13.42
C ASN A 455 -4.96 -51.85 -14.37
N VAL A 456 -4.71 -52.08 -15.65
CA VAL A 456 -5.47 -51.50 -16.79
C VAL A 456 -6.01 -52.67 -17.58
N ASP A 457 -7.33 -52.86 -17.52
CA ASP A 457 -8.03 -53.83 -18.38
C ASP A 457 -8.26 -53.25 -19.74
N SER A 458 -7.76 -53.90 -20.76
CA SER A 458 -7.88 -53.44 -22.15
C SER A 458 -8.74 -54.44 -22.97
N SER A 459 -9.67 -53.92 -23.75
CA SER A 459 -10.45 -54.72 -24.69
C SER A 459 -10.60 -53.99 -26.03
N VAL A 460 -10.59 -54.77 -27.10
CA VAL A 460 -10.78 -54.27 -28.45
C VAL A 460 -11.95 -55.03 -29.09
N THR A 461 -12.91 -54.31 -29.60
CA THR A 461 -14.06 -54.87 -30.37
C THR A 461 -13.96 -54.35 -31.78
N ARG A 462 -14.16 -55.22 -32.76
CA ARG A 462 -14.09 -54.88 -34.19
C ARG A 462 -15.47 -54.83 -34.77
N THR A 463 -15.75 -53.82 -35.57
CA THR A 463 -16.96 -53.68 -36.37
C THR A 463 -16.57 -53.42 -37.83
N HIS A 464 -17.29 -54.06 -38.74
CA HIS A 464 -17.05 -53.85 -40.19
C HIS A 464 -18.02 -52.76 -40.68
N GLN A 465 -17.47 -51.81 -41.42
CA GLN A 465 -18.24 -50.76 -42.09
C GLN A 465 -17.85 -50.63 -43.52
N SER A 466 -18.59 -49.90 -44.33
CA SER A 466 -18.29 -49.65 -45.72
C SER A 466 -18.39 -48.17 -46.07
N ALA A 467 -17.36 -47.63 -46.67
CA ALA A 467 -17.33 -46.26 -47.15
C ALA A 467 -17.75 -46.20 -48.62
N ALA A 468 -18.75 -45.40 -48.92
CA ALA A 468 -19.19 -45.18 -50.24
C ALA A 468 -18.25 -44.21 -50.98
N TYR A 469 -17.90 -44.54 -52.20
CA TYR A 469 -17.20 -43.65 -53.12
C TYR A 469 -17.70 -43.75 -54.53
N SER A 470 -17.73 -42.69 -55.27
CA SER A 470 -18.13 -42.65 -56.65
C SER A 470 -16.92 -42.76 -57.57
N LYS A 471 -16.96 -43.70 -58.45
CA LYS A 471 -15.91 -43.91 -59.48
C LYS A 471 -16.55 -43.90 -60.83
N GLN A 472 -15.94 -43.22 -61.74
CA GLN A 472 -16.34 -43.28 -63.14
C GLN A 472 -15.95 -44.62 -63.73
N VAL A 473 -16.89 -45.32 -64.20
CA VAL A 473 -16.69 -46.60 -64.91
C VAL A 473 -17.22 -46.51 -66.35
N MET A 474 -16.59 -47.22 -67.24
CA MET A 474 -17.06 -47.31 -68.60
C MET A 474 -18.11 -48.39 -68.64
N VAL A 475 -19.29 -48.01 -69.02
CA VAL A 475 -20.42 -48.96 -69.21
C VAL A 475 -20.81 -49.06 -70.67
N PRO A 476 -21.34 -50.20 -71.11
CA PRO A 476 -21.88 -50.33 -72.50
C PRO A 476 -22.90 -49.22 -72.75
N ASN A 477 -22.72 -48.47 -73.76
CA ASN A 477 -23.65 -47.41 -74.16
C ASN A 477 -24.95 -48.00 -74.70
N PRO A 478 -26.08 -47.80 -74.02
CA PRO A 478 -27.37 -48.35 -74.51
C PRO A 478 -27.82 -47.72 -75.84
N ASN A 479 -27.24 -46.57 -76.17
CA ASN A 479 -27.54 -45.83 -77.38
C ASN A 479 -26.51 -46.10 -78.51
N TYR A 480 -25.57 -47.04 -78.26
CA TYR A 480 -24.50 -47.34 -79.24
C TYR A 480 -25.08 -47.89 -80.53
N ASP A 481 -24.87 -47.23 -81.66
CA ASP A 481 -25.17 -47.62 -82.98
C ASP A 481 -23.95 -47.34 -83.89
N PRO A 482 -23.20 -48.37 -84.26
CA PRO A 482 -22.04 -48.21 -85.16
C PRO A 482 -22.36 -47.59 -86.53
N ALA A 483 -23.64 -47.71 -86.97
CA ALA A 483 -24.10 -47.11 -88.18
C ALA A 483 -24.76 -45.73 -88.04
N TRP A 484 -24.77 -45.14 -86.79
CA TRP A 484 -25.49 -43.89 -86.47
C TRP A 484 -25.09 -42.74 -87.42
N ARG A 485 -23.80 -42.55 -87.70
CA ARG A 485 -23.29 -41.52 -88.62
C ARG A 485 -23.79 -41.70 -90.07
N GLN A 486 -23.97 -42.95 -90.50
CA GLN A 486 -24.49 -43.23 -91.82
C GLN A 486 -26.01 -43.01 -91.90
N LYS A 487 -26.73 -43.37 -90.82
CA LYS A 487 -28.21 -43.21 -90.74
C LYS A 487 -28.67 -41.75 -90.64
N MET A 488 -27.93 -40.96 -89.92
CA MET A 488 -28.29 -39.52 -89.70
C MET A 488 -27.87 -38.60 -90.83
N GLY A 489 -26.96 -39.05 -91.73
CA GLY A 489 -26.49 -38.27 -92.88
C GLY A 489 -25.73 -37.02 -92.44
N LYS A 490 -25.18 -36.25 -93.45
CA LYS A 490 -24.58 -34.93 -93.12
C LYS A 490 -25.70 -33.90 -93.00
N PRO A 491 -25.70 -33.07 -91.95
CA PRO A 491 -26.73 -32.02 -91.79
C PRO A 491 -26.64 -31.01 -92.92
N THR A 492 -27.79 -30.72 -93.56
CA THR A 492 -27.88 -29.84 -94.70
C THR A 492 -28.24 -28.39 -94.41
N ASN A 493 -28.54 -28.09 -93.10
CA ASN A 493 -28.87 -26.76 -92.68
C ASN A 493 -28.40 -26.53 -91.18
N ALA A 494 -28.42 -25.28 -90.74
CA ALA A 494 -27.94 -24.89 -89.41
C ALA A 494 -28.74 -25.55 -88.28
N MET A 495 -30.03 -25.73 -88.38
CA MET A 495 -30.89 -26.38 -87.39
C MET A 495 -30.55 -27.87 -87.28
N GLY A 496 -30.37 -28.53 -88.41
CA GLY A 496 -29.95 -29.93 -88.45
C GLY A 496 -28.56 -30.16 -87.87
N ALA A 497 -27.63 -29.21 -88.07
CA ALA A 497 -26.32 -29.27 -87.46
C ALA A 497 -26.40 -29.14 -85.92
N ILE A 498 -27.30 -28.30 -85.39
CA ILE A 498 -27.55 -28.17 -83.93
C ILE A 498 -28.14 -29.46 -83.36
N VAL A 499 -29.17 -30.02 -84.03
CA VAL A 499 -29.80 -31.28 -83.60
C VAL A 499 -28.80 -32.43 -83.64
N TYR A 500 -28.01 -32.52 -84.70
CA TYR A 500 -26.95 -33.54 -84.82
C TYR A 500 -25.89 -33.40 -83.71
N GLY A 501 -25.44 -32.20 -83.49
CA GLY A 501 -24.45 -31.91 -82.44
C GLY A 501 -24.98 -32.21 -81.03
N MET A 502 -26.23 -31.85 -80.77
CA MET A 502 -26.88 -32.12 -79.47
C MET A 502 -27.08 -33.61 -79.23
N SER A 503 -27.57 -34.36 -80.29
CA SER A 503 -27.75 -35.80 -80.17
C SER A 503 -26.41 -36.54 -80.01
N ALA A 504 -25.37 -36.13 -80.70
CA ALA A 504 -24.03 -36.69 -80.59
C ALA A 504 -23.44 -36.43 -79.22
N ALA A 505 -23.61 -35.18 -78.65
CA ALA A 505 -23.13 -34.81 -77.38
C ALA A 505 -23.86 -35.49 -76.19
N MET A 506 -25.20 -35.67 -76.36
CA MET A 506 -26.04 -36.22 -75.29
C MET A 506 -26.06 -37.75 -75.24
N LEU A 507 -26.15 -38.43 -76.42
CA LEU A 507 -26.26 -39.85 -76.47
C LEU A 507 -24.94 -40.58 -76.77
N GLN A 508 -23.90 -39.84 -77.28
CA GLN A 508 -22.60 -40.37 -77.69
C GLN A 508 -22.71 -41.70 -78.48
N PRO A 509 -23.56 -41.76 -79.49
CA PRO A 509 -23.96 -43.04 -80.13
C PRO A 509 -22.83 -43.72 -80.91
N ASP A 510 -21.76 -42.99 -81.19
CA ASP A 510 -20.54 -43.48 -81.82
C ASP A 510 -19.53 -44.12 -80.86
N ARG A 511 -19.85 -44.09 -79.55
CA ARG A 511 -18.98 -44.64 -78.50
C ARG A 511 -19.60 -45.91 -77.94
N PRO A 512 -18.94 -47.06 -78.06
CA PRO A 512 -19.48 -48.33 -77.53
C PRO A 512 -19.57 -48.34 -75.98
N MET A 513 -18.78 -47.54 -75.36
CA MET A 513 -18.72 -47.38 -73.90
C MET A 513 -18.83 -45.92 -73.54
N ILE A 514 -19.64 -45.64 -72.57
CA ILE A 514 -19.79 -44.28 -72.01
C ILE A 514 -19.40 -44.23 -70.51
N PRO A 515 -18.85 -43.13 -70.06
CA PRO A 515 -18.53 -43.00 -68.67
C PRO A 515 -19.79 -42.78 -67.79
N GLU A 516 -19.98 -43.64 -66.80
CA GLU A 516 -21.07 -43.56 -65.83
C GLU A 516 -20.45 -43.44 -64.39
N MET A 517 -20.99 -42.58 -63.62
CA MET A 517 -20.60 -42.52 -62.21
C MET A 517 -21.35 -43.59 -61.42
N ARG A 518 -20.61 -44.58 -60.91
CA ARG A 518 -21.19 -45.65 -60.09
C ARG A 518 -20.66 -45.55 -58.68
N THR A 519 -21.54 -45.76 -57.71
CA THR A 519 -21.18 -45.83 -56.29
C THR A 519 -20.68 -47.24 -55.99
N PHE A 520 -19.48 -47.25 -55.37
CA PHE A 520 -18.85 -48.45 -54.86
C PHE A 520 -18.73 -48.37 -53.36
N TYR A 521 -18.61 -49.48 -52.70
CA TYR A 521 -18.45 -49.59 -51.27
C TYR A 521 -17.12 -50.26 -50.93
N ALA A 522 -16.24 -49.57 -50.30
CA ALA A 522 -14.99 -50.15 -49.83
C ALA A 522 -15.15 -50.55 -48.34
N PRO A 523 -15.02 -51.85 -48.03
CA PRO A 523 -15.11 -52.29 -46.61
C PRO A 523 -13.89 -51.88 -45.86
N TYR A 524 -14.07 -51.45 -44.61
CA TYR A 524 -13.01 -51.17 -43.65
C TYR A 524 -13.45 -51.62 -42.29
N THR A 525 -12.46 -51.84 -41.41
CA THR A 525 -12.70 -52.28 -40.01
C THR A 525 -12.50 -51.14 -39.08
N VAL A 526 -13.47 -50.87 -38.22
CA VAL A 526 -13.36 -49.95 -37.09
C VAL A 526 -13.06 -50.76 -35.84
N GLU A 527 -11.93 -50.44 -35.19
CA GLU A 527 -11.56 -51.03 -33.90
C GLU A 527 -12.00 -50.11 -32.79
N HIS A 528 -12.85 -50.58 -31.90
CA HIS A 528 -13.29 -49.87 -30.72
C HIS A 528 -12.44 -50.31 -29.53
N HIS A 529 -11.56 -49.43 -29.11
CA HIS A 529 -10.66 -49.66 -27.97
C HIS A 529 -11.31 -49.16 -26.68
N ARG A 530 -11.20 -49.95 -25.63
CA ARG A 530 -11.67 -49.61 -24.30
C ARG A 530 -10.58 -50.00 -23.32
N LYS A 531 -10.16 -49.01 -22.48
CA LYS A 531 -9.24 -49.26 -21.36
C LYS A 531 -9.89 -48.83 -20.05
N ASN A 532 -9.86 -49.67 -19.01
CA ASN A 532 -10.36 -49.35 -17.70
C ASN A 532 -9.18 -49.42 -16.73
N VAL A 533 -8.81 -48.31 -16.14
CA VAL A 533 -7.82 -48.30 -15.05
C VAL A 533 -8.53 -48.51 -13.73
N ASN A 534 -7.94 -49.36 -12.86
CA ASN A 534 -8.43 -49.66 -11.53
C ASN A 534 -7.25 -49.63 -10.55
N ILE A 535 -7.26 -48.70 -9.60
CA ILE A 535 -6.28 -48.62 -8.54
C ILE A 535 -7.05 -48.53 -7.20
N ALA A 536 -6.71 -49.42 -6.25
CA ALA A 536 -7.29 -49.38 -4.91
C ALA A 536 -6.20 -49.61 -3.89
N ILE A 537 -6.04 -48.67 -2.96
CA ILE A 537 -5.01 -48.63 -1.94
C ILE A 537 -5.65 -48.36 -0.58
N SER A 538 -5.32 -49.19 0.40
CA SER A 538 -5.64 -48.92 1.81
C SER A 538 -4.36 -48.57 2.56
N TYR A 539 -4.41 -47.53 3.39
CA TYR A 539 -3.26 -47.12 4.20
C TYR A 539 -3.68 -46.73 5.61
N ARG A 540 -2.70 -46.72 6.52
CA ARG A 540 -2.81 -46.30 7.90
C ARG A 540 -1.55 -45.54 8.32
N ILE A 541 -1.75 -44.50 9.14
CA ILE A 541 -0.69 -43.74 9.78
C ILE A 541 -0.67 -44.16 11.26
N VAL A 542 0.48 -44.53 11.75
CA VAL A 542 0.67 -45.01 13.12
C VAL A 542 1.66 -44.10 13.82
N ASP A 543 1.31 -43.62 15.01
CA ASP A 543 2.22 -43.00 15.95
C ASP A 543 2.95 -44.11 16.71
N ILE A 544 4.26 -44.22 16.51
CA ILE A 544 5.05 -45.33 17.05
C ILE A 544 5.24 -45.18 18.56
N GLU A 545 5.28 -43.96 19.09
CA GLU A 545 5.43 -43.72 20.52
C GLU A 545 4.21 -44.20 21.32
N THR A 546 3.02 -44.00 20.78
CA THR A 546 1.76 -44.36 21.44
C THR A 546 1.18 -45.69 20.97
N GLY A 547 1.62 -46.22 19.81
CA GLY A 547 1.04 -47.36 19.12
C GLY A 547 -0.34 -47.12 18.49
N LEU A 548 -0.85 -45.88 18.55
CA LEU A 548 -2.20 -45.55 18.10
C LEU A 548 -2.26 -45.26 16.58
N TYR A 549 -3.37 -45.71 15.98
CA TYR A 549 -3.68 -45.37 14.59
C TYR A 549 -4.20 -43.95 14.52
N MET A 550 -3.43 -43.06 13.91
CA MET A 550 -3.83 -41.67 13.71
C MET A 550 -4.85 -41.54 12.60
N LYS A 551 -4.71 -42.32 11.52
CA LYS A 551 -5.60 -42.32 10.37
C LYS A 551 -5.60 -43.64 9.63
N THR A 552 -6.77 -44.08 9.18
CA THR A 552 -6.93 -45.24 8.29
C THR A 552 -7.91 -44.85 7.16
N LYS A 553 -7.53 -45.12 5.91
CA LYS A 553 -8.37 -44.79 4.75
C LYS A 553 -8.10 -45.71 3.57
N THR A 554 -9.11 -45.92 2.75
CA THR A 554 -9.00 -46.59 1.44
C THR A 554 -9.28 -45.58 0.32
N ILE A 555 -8.39 -45.54 -0.65
CA ILE A 555 -8.53 -44.71 -1.86
C ILE A 555 -8.78 -45.64 -3.03
N LYS A 556 -9.82 -45.36 -3.80
CA LYS A 556 -10.15 -46.03 -5.08
C LYS A 556 -10.10 -45.01 -6.20
N GLU A 557 -9.41 -45.35 -7.28
CA GLU A 557 -9.35 -44.54 -8.49
C GLU A 557 -9.68 -45.43 -9.68
N THR A 558 -10.74 -45.09 -10.42
CA THR A 558 -11.18 -45.82 -11.61
C THR A 558 -11.50 -44.81 -12.71
N LYS A 559 -11.05 -45.13 -13.94
CA LYS A 559 -11.36 -44.30 -15.12
C LYS A 559 -11.47 -45.20 -16.34
N ARG A 560 -12.39 -44.84 -17.18
CA ARG A 560 -12.58 -45.51 -18.47
C ARG A 560 -12.15 -44.59 -19.60
N TYR A 561 -11.34 -45.16 -20.52
CA TYR A 561 -10.95 -44.53 -21.77
C TYR A 561 -11.63 -45.30 -22.90
N LYS A 562 -12.12 -44.60 -23.90
CA LYS A 562 -12.73 -45.19 -25.12
C LYS A 562 -12.23 -44.39 -26.31
N ASP A 563 -11.94 -45.12 -27.37
CA ASP A 563 -11.57 -44.55 -28.66
C ASP A 563 -11.89 -45.51 -29.76
N SER A 564 -11.99 -45.05 -30.97
CA SER A 564 -12.24 -45.88 -32.15
C SER A 564 -11.23 -45.52 -33.21
N THR A 565 -10.63 -46.54 -33.83
CA THR A 565 -9.65 -46.32 -34.88
C THR A 565 -10.10 -47.03 -36.17
N HIS A 566 -9.70 -46.52 -37.29
CA HIS A 566 -9.91 -47.18 -38.56
C HIS A 566 -8.80 -46.84 -39.55
N PRO A 567 -8.45 -47.75 -40.48
CA PRO A 567 -7.58 -47.45 -41.61
C PRO A 567 -8.27 -46.43 -42.53
N GLY A 568 -7.51 -45.61 -43.20
CA GLY A 568 -8.04 -44.72 -44.22
C GLY A 568 -8.58 -45.50 -45.43
N VAL A 569 -9.59 -44.96 -46.08
CA VAL A 569 -10.09 -45.41 -47.37
C VAL A 569 -9.96 -44.26 -48.38
N PRO A 570 -8.77 -44.09 -48.98
CA PRO A 570 -8.47 -42.92 -49.82
C PRO A 570 -9.49 -42.74 -50.99
N GLN A 571 -10.01 -43.85 -51.52
CA GLN A 571 -10.98 -43.80 -52.62
C GLN A 571 -12.29 -43.13 -52.21
N ALA A 572 -12.64 -43.19 -50.92
CA ALA A 572 -13.85 -42.60 -50.36
C ALA A 572 -13.57 -41.28 -49.61
N ASN A 573 -12.37 -40.68 -49.72
CA ASN A 573 -11.92 -39.52 -49.00
C ASN A 573 -12.02 -39.67 -47.44
N LEU A 574 -11.95 -40.90 -46.96
CA LEU A 574 -11.93 -41.21 -45.55
C LEU A 574 -10.48 -41.33 -45.08
N TRP A 575 -10.05 -40.41 -44.25
CA TRP A 575 -8.68 -40.40 -43.67
C TRP A 575 -8.57 -41.46 -42.58
N ALA A 576 -7.36 -41.97 -42.37
CA ALA A 576 -7.12 -42.86 -41.24
C ALA A 576 -7.33 -42.13 -39.91
N ASP A 577 -7.97 -42.77 -38.98
CA ASP A 577 -8.16 -42.29 -37.60
C ASP A 577 -7.28 -43.13 -36.66
N PRO A 578 -6.10 -42.60 -36.22
CA PRO A 578 -5.19 -43.35 -35.39
C PRO A 578 -5.69 -43.40 -33.94
N LEU A 579 -5.23 -44.41 -33.20
CA LEU A 579 -5.55 -44.57 -31.78
C LEU A 579 -5.00 -43.40 -30.95
N ASN A 580 -5.87 -42.71 -30.21
CA ASN A 580 -5.55 -41.59 -29.35
C ASN A 580 -5.78 -41.90 -27.85
N ILE A 581 -5.55 -43.13 -27.42
CA ILE A 581 -5.57 -43.53 -26.03
C ILE A 581 -4.13 -43.73 -25.54
N PRO A 582 -3.74 -43.16 -24.38
CA PRO A 582 -2.41 -43.35 -23.82
C PRO A 582 -2.05 -44.83 -23.58
N GLY A 583 -0.77 -45.16 -23.54
CA GLY A 583 -0.29 -46.51 -23.21
C GLY A 583 -0.71 -46.95 -21.79
N ASN A 584 -0.78 -48.28 -21.55
CA ASN A 584 -1.22 -48.79 -20.26
C ASN A 584 -0.29 -48.32 -19.10
N GLY A 585 1.02 -48.25 -19.36
CA GLY A 585 1.99 -47.72 -18.40
C GLY A 585 1.76 -46.26 -18.08
N GLU A 586 1.50 -45.44 -19.08
CA GLU A 586 1.21 -44.01 -18.96
C GLU A 586 -0.11 -43.75 -18.19
N ILE A 587 -1.15 -44.56 -18.52
CA ILE A 587 -2.43 -44.49 -17.78
C ILE A 587 -2.20 -44.83 -16.29
N LEU A 588 -1.46 -45.91 -16.00
CA LEU A 588 -1.13 -46.29 -14.62
C LEU A 588 -0.37 -45.18 -13.90
N GLN A 589 0.62 -44.55 -14.55
CA GLN A 589 1.39 -43.47 -13.98
C GLN A 589 0.52 -42.26 -13.66
N MET A 590 -0.24 -41.76 -14.63
CA MET A 590 -1.16 -40.62 -14.45
C MET A 590 -2.15 -40.83 -13.30
N HIS A 591 -2.68 -42.05 -13.17
CA HIS A 591 -3.65 -42.35 -12.11
C HIS A 591 -2.99 -42.65 -10.78
N THR A 592 -1.76 -43.16 -10.77
CA THR A 592 -0.95 -43.25 -9.54
C THR A 592 -0.69 -41.86 -8.96
N GLU A 593 -0.27 -40.90 -9.79
CA GLU A 593 -0.10 -39.51 -9.36
C GLU A 593 -1.39 -38.92 -8.77
N LYS A 594 -2.57 -39.22 -9.34
CA LYS A 594 -3.87 -38.79 -8.78
C LYS A 594 -4.15 -39.43 -7.42
N VAL A 595 -3.80 -40.68 -7.23
CA VAL A 595 -3.94 -41.38 -5.97
C VAL A 595 -3.00 -40.78 -4.92
N LEU A 596 -1.74 -40.49 -5.28
CA LEU A 596 -0.77 -39.82 -4.41
C LEU A 596 -1.21 -38.42 -4.03
N LYS A 597 -1.78 -37.64 -4.96
CA LYS A 597 -2.39 -36.33 -4.68
C LYS A 597 -3.60 -36.39 -3.73
N LYS A 598 -4.24 -37.56 -3.56
CA LYS A 598 -5.29 -37.78 -2.57
C LYS A 598 -4.72 -38.31 -1.24
N LEU A 599 -3.66 -39.11 -1.29
CA LEU A 599 -3.05 -39.76 -0.14
C LEU A 599 -2.04 -38.84 0.56
N GLY A 600 -1.18 -38.18 -0.22
CA GLY A 600 -0.12 -37.33 0.29
C GLY A 600 -0.60 -36.21 1.23
N PRO A 601 -1.61 -35.40 0.85
CA PRO A 601 -2.15 -34.36 1.73
C PRO A 601 -2.69 -34.90 3.05
N ASP A 602 -3.23 -36.10 3.06
CA ASP A 602 -3.70 -36.74 4.29
C ASP A 602 -2.53 -37.07 5.26
N ILE A 603 -1.38 -37.49 4.73
CA ILE A 603 -0.17 -37.71 5.52
C ILE A 603 0.42 -36.38 5.97
N VAL A 604 0.61 -35.45 5.02
CA VAL A 604 1.15 -34.12 5.31
C VAL A 604 0.33 -33.41 6.40
N SER A 605 -1.02 -33.42 6.29
CA SER A 605 -1.90 -32.80 7.29
C SER A 605 -1.79 -33.40 8.69
N SER A 606 -1.43 -34.68 8.77
CA SER A 606 -1.22 -35.37 10.07
C SER A 606 0.11 -34.98 10.73
N LEU A 607 1.05 -34.42 9.94
CA LEU A 607 2.37 -33.96 10.35
C LEU A 607 2.49 -32.44 10.41
N GLN A 608 1.50 -31.73 9.87
CA GLN A 608 1.47 -30.27 9.93
C GLN A 608 1.09 -29.76 11.31
N HIS A 609 1.57 -28.56 11.63
CA HIS A 609 1.21 -27.84 12.86
C HIS A 609 1.69 -28.51 14.16
N LEU A 610 2.85 -29.18 14.12
CA LEU A 610 3.46 -29.74 15.32
C LEU A 610 3.76 -28.65 16.36
N GLU A 611 4.10 -27.44 15.91
CA GLU A 611 4.26 -26.25 16.77
C GLU A 611 3.04 -26.02 17.66
N LYS A 612 1.82 -26.13 17.10
CA LYS A 612 0.57 -25.96 17.85
C LYS A 612 0.33 -27.09 18.85
N LYS A 613 0.71 -28.32 18.47
CA LYS A 613 0.63 -29.48 19.37
C LYS A 613 1.55 -29.27 20.56
N TYR A 614 2.82 -28.93 20.33
CA TYR A 614 3.77 -28.66 21.41
C TYR A 614 3.30 -27.50 22.30
N PHE A 615 2.81 -26.42 21.69
CA PHE A 615 2.29 -25.29 22.46
C PHE A 615 1.14 -25.70 23.37
N LYS A 616 0.16 -26.46 22.86
CA LYS A 616 -0.97 -26.97 23.64
C LYS A 616 -0.55 -27.94 24.75
N GLU A 617 0.46 -28.77 24.50
CA GLU A 617 1.06 -29.61 25.53
C GLU A 617 1.70 -28.75 26.63
N GLY A 618 2.41 -27.69 26.27
CA GLY A 618 2.97 -26.72 27.20
C GLY A 618 1.91 -26.10 28.10
N GLU A 619 0.78 -25.65 27.53
CA GLU A 619 -0.35 -25.11 28.30
C GLU A 619 -0.94 -26.18 29.26
N ASN A 620 -1.02 -27.44 28.83
CA ASN A 620 -1.51 -28.54 29.67
C ASN A 620 -0.58 -28.78 30.88
N TYR A 621 0.73 -28.76 30.66
CA TYR A 621 1.72 -28.90 31.76
C TYR A 621 1.66 -27.68 32.68
N GLN A 622 1.47 -26.45 32.15
CA GLN A 622 1.31 -25.25 32.94
C GLN A 622 0.08 -25.35 33.86
N ARG A 623 -1.08 -25.77 33.34
CA ARG A 623 -2.29 -25.95 34.13
C ARG A 623 -2.08 -26.96 35.27
N ARG A 624 -1.23 -27.96 35.06
CA ARG A 624 -0.83 -28.95 36.07
C ARG A 624 0.28 -28.46 37.00
N ARG A 625 0.71 -27.19 36.88
CA ARG A 625 1.82 -26.57 37.64
C ARG A 625 3.18 -27.30 37.45
N GLN A 626 3.37 -27.97 36.35
CA GLN A 626 4.62 -28.65 35.97
C GLN A 626 5.48 -27.72 35.13
N THR A 627 5.95 -26.62 35.72
CA THR A 627 6.56 -25.48 35.04
C THR A 627 7.71 -25.87 34.11
N LEU A 628 8.67 -26.68 34.55
CA LEU A 628 9.81 -27.07 33.70
C LEU A 628 9.41 -27.94 32.52
N LEU A 629 8.36 -28.78 32.64
CA LEU A 629 7.83 -29.55 31.51
C LEU A 629 7.08 -28.66 30.53
N ALA A 630 6.35 -27.66 31.04
CA ALA A 630 5.71 -26.64 30.18
C ALA A 630 6.76 -25.87 29.38
N VAL A 631 7.85 -25.44 30.03
CA VAL A 631 8.97 -24.75 29.38
C VAL A 631 9.57 -25.60 28.26
N GLU A 632 9.85 -26.91 28.48
CA GLU A 632 10.35 -27.79 27.43
C GLU A 632 9.44 -27.76 26.19
N LYS A 633 8.12 -27.88 26.40
CA LYS A 633 7.16 -27.92 25.30
C LYS A 633 6.99 -26.56 24.57
N PHE A 634 7.05 -25.44 25.27
CA PHE A 634 7.07 -24.14 24.61
C PHE A 634 8.35 -23.91 23.79
N VAL A 635 9.49 -24.40 24.29
CA VAL A 635 10.75 -24.39 23.53
C VAL A 635 10.65 -25.33 22.32
N ASP A 636 10.07 -26.53 22.46
CA ASP A 636 9.82 -27.44 21.33
C ASP A 636 8.99 -26.72 20.23
N ALA A 637 7.96 -25.98 20.60
CA ALA A 637 7.15 -25.22 19.63
C ALA A 637 7.96 -24.13 18.88
N ILE A 638 8.85 -23.43 19.59
CA ILE A 638 9.73 -22.42 18.98
C ILE A 638 10.70 -23.05 17.98
N PHE A 639 11.30 -24.20 18.34
CA PHE A 639 12.29 -24.87 17.52
C PHE A 639 11.67 -25.60 16.33
N ASP A 640 10.44 -26.07 16.43
CA ASP A 640 9.68 -26.62 15.31
C ASP A 640 9.44 -25.56 14.23
N GLU A 641 9.02 -24.35 14.60
CA GLU A 641 8.90 -23.24 13.65
C GLU A 641 10.26 -22.83 13.08
N ARG A 642 11.34 -22.90 13.87
CA ARG A 642 12.70 -22.61 13.39
C ARG A 642 13.16 -23.61 12.33
N LEU A 643 12.84 -24.90 12.47
CA LEU A 643 13.11 -25.92 11.44
C LEU A 643 12.38 -25.65 10.14
N LYS A 644 11.19 -25.09 10.21
CA LYS A 644 10.35 -24.72 9.06
C LYS A 644 10.74 -23.37 8.42
N ASP A 645 11.73 -22.68 8.98
CA ASP A 645 12.04 -21.28 8.65
C ASP A 645 10.80 -20.38 8.66
N SER A 646 9.90 -20.63 9.61
CA SER A 646 8.65 -19.91 9.81
C SER A 646 8.61 -19.23 11.17
N LYS A 647 7.91 -18.11 11.27
CA LYS A 647 7.62 -17.42 12.52
C LYS A 647 6.16 -17.04 12.53
N THR A 648 5.36 -17.84 13.20
CA THR A 648 3.93 -17.52 13.39
C THR A 648 3.69 -16.89 14.76
N GLN A 649 2.43 -16.65 15.08
CA GLN A 649 2.03 -16.17 16.40
C GLN A 649 2.43 -17.18 17.53
N VAL A 650 2.55 -18.48 17.21
CA VAL A 650 2.91 -19.52 18.17
C VAL A 650 4.29 -19.26 18.80
N THR A 651 5.30 -18.91 17.98
CA THR A 651 6.63 -18.55 18.51
C THR A 651 6.56 -17.35 19.47
N THR A 652 5.78 -16.33 19.11
CA THR A 652 5.62 -15.14 19.95
C THR A 652 4.94 -15.48 21.27
N ASP A 653 3.85 -16.24 21.21
CA ASP A 653 3.10 -16.65 22.38
C ASP A 653 3.93 -17.57 23.28
N ALA A 654 4.67 -18.53 22.68
CA ALA A 654 5.57 -19.41 23.42
C ALA A 654 6.67 -18.64 24.16
N ARG A 655 7.30 -17.66 23.52
CA ARG A 655 8.29 -16.78 24.17
C ARG A 655 7.69 -15.99 25.34
N ASN A 656 6.48 -15.44 25.16
CA ASN A 656 5.77 -14.74 26.22
C ASN A 656 5.45 -15.68 27.39
N MET A 657 5.03 -16.91 27.10
CA MET A 657 4.76 -17.93 28.13
C MET A 657 6.03 -18.31 28.89
N LEU A 658 7.17 -18.46 28.22
CA LEU A 658 8.47 -18.70 28.87
C LEU A 658 8.81 -17.58 29.86
N GLN A 659 8.67 -16.33 29.44
CA GLN A 659 8.91 -15.19 30.33
C GLN A 659 7.97 -15.21 31.53
N GLN A 660 6.65 -15.37 31.32
CA GLN A 660 5.67 -15.41 32.41
C GLN A 660 5.92 -16.53 33.41
N LEU A 661 6.30 -17.71 32.92
CA LEU A 661 6.61 -18.87 33.78
C LEU A 661 7.83 -18.59 34.64
N PHE A 662 8.92 -18.10 34.05
CA PHE A 662 10.17 -17.86 34.78
C PHE A 662 10.14 -16.61 35.68
N LEU A 663 9.30 -15.60 35.37
CA LEU A 663 9.10 -14.43 36.25
C LEU A 663 8.64 -14.85 37.66
N ASN A 664 7.83 -15.89 37.75
CA ASN A 664 7.26 -16.38 39.01
C ASN A 664 7.92 -17.67 39.53
N TYR A 665 8.84 -18.25 38.74
CA TYR A 665 9.52 -19.51 39.13
C TYR A 665 10.66 -19.25 40.10
N ARG A 666 10.68 -19.97 41.20
CA ARG A 666 11.71 -19.88 42.24
C ARG A 666 12.71 -21.02 42.09
N PHE A 667 13.93 -20.66 41.73
CA PHE A 667 15.04 -21.62 41.76
C PHE A 667 15.51 -21.78 43.21
N ARG A 668 15.42 -23.00 43.71
CA ARG A 668 15.87 -23.39 45.05
C ARG A 668 17.29 -23.96 44.98
#